data_2cac1e471bc1bf9ce22e5e45e0072e1c
#
_entry.id   2cac1e471bc1bf9ce22e5e45e0072e1c
#
_cell.length_a   1.000
_cell.length_b   1.000
_cell.length_c   1.000
_cell.angle_alpha   90.00
_cell.angle_beta   90.00
_cell.angle_gamma   90.00
#
_symmetry.space_group_name_H-M   'P 1'
#
loop_
_entity.id
_entity.type
_entity.pdbx_description
1 polymer ?
#
loop_
_entity_poly.entity_id
_entity_poly.type
_entity_poly.pdbx_seq_one_letter_code
_entity_poly.pdbx_strand_id
1 'polypeptide(L)'
;MKRIKQTGLDQVGGKAYHLLKMQAAGLPVPDFAVFAFDFFQKSAGSADLERMEATYRSGELDLSQLSKQLQDWAREQFGQEDLTAAESWVQKEFSQKDCRFAVRSSATIEDGKSSSFAGQFESQLNVKSEELKEAIQATLLSLYQESALSYLFEQGLSLKQAQMICLVQVMQEGDLSGIYFTANPKGILNEHIIVIGRGLGNKVVEDKIPTTMVTLHPKDQLFYTEQTEESPDVSQEQLEELQALASQVSQLFGPYMDMEFTFANGQLYLLQARPITTLPEGRQIILDNSNIVESYPGVSSPLTISFIQEAYASIFRSLAQRLVGKNAPELAAYESTFQNMLQPVNSRVYYQIQSWYQLLQLLPFSKKIIPIWQDMLGVRETEVPQMPVHLSAFKRLQIMLRIIREFWTAPKQMRQLEEQFAQIQRQYEASFSPDADAETLIGLVSKLKEDILAHWDITLVNDLYAFVYTGLLKKSRRGGAVQAEIAGIEQIESMRPALALQALTAQLKAEENAEIRQAMETESPAVFLSRHHPLVQEITHFIHEFGDRAPEELKLETPTFRTHPERLFKLLLQMYQQEEKKLAPQKLEEVEQKSGWWTNFLRKRAMTGVKYRESSRLNRTRIYGMMRQIFRTLGQQLAEQGLLATPDDVFYLTKEELFELTRKPRDVSGLIAERREKLEADKELPTFSRYVFAGQVFEKYLKPQNRTSSHNTGNQALQGIGCSPGCVKAQVLVVEDVQEIESAQDRIIVTKMTDPGWVYLLTQAKGVIAEQGSLLSHTAIISRELGIPSIVNVRGACSQLQNGDWIEMDGLTGKIRLIKEEDHAGN
;
A
#
# COMPACT_ATOMS: atom_id res chain seq x y z
N MET A 1 -44.43 27.18 14.01
CA MET A 1 -43.72 26.02 13.43
C MET A 1 -43.54 26.19 11.92
N LYS A 2 -42.36 25.86 11.37
CA LYS A 2 -42.08 25.90 9.95
C LYS A 2 -41.41 24.57 9.53
N ARG A 3 -42.01 23.89 8.55
CA ARG A 3 -41.38 22.74 7.93
C ARG A 3 -40.33 23.20 6.91
N ILE A 4 -39.15 22.62 6.96
CA ILE A 4 -38.04 22.99 6.08
C ILE A 4 -37.83 21.87 5.07
N LYS A 5 -37.76 22.21 3.76
CA LYS A 5 -37.51 21.28 2.65
C LYS A 5 -36.17 21.54 1.97
N GLN A 6 -35.70 22.77 1.98
CA GLN A 6 -34.41 23.18 1.42
C GLN A 6 -33.89 24.40 2.14
N THR A 7 -32.58 24.37 2.55
CA THR A 7 -31.99 25.52 3.25
C THR A 7 -30.48 25.35 3.41
N GLY A 8 -29.79 26.36 3.93
CA GLY A 8 -28.38 26.32 4.28
C GLY A 8 -28.11 25.62 5.62
N LEU A 9 -26.85 25.24 5.83
CA LEU A 9 -26.37 24.59 7.07
C LEU A 9 -26.70 25.41 8.33
N ASP A 10 -26.47 26.72 8.26
CA ASP A 10 -26.65 27.67 9.37
C ASP A 10 -28.09 27.79 9.87
N GLN A 11 -29.07 27.27 9.13
CA GLN A 11 -30.48 27.37 9.45
C GLN A 11 -31.09 26.10 10.02
N VAL A 12 -30.43 24.93 9.84
CA VAL A 12 -31.05 23.65 10.26
C VAL A 12 -30.11 22.72 11.02
N GLY A 13 -28.87 23.12 11.20
CA GLY A 13 -27.84 22.25 11.79
C GLY A 13 -27.40 21.11 10.87
N GLY A 14 -26.29 20.46 11.23
CA GLY A 14 -25.61 19.50 10.36
C GLY A 14 -26.43 18.26 10.01
N LYS A 15 -27.06 17.63 11.00
CA LYS A 15 -27.82 16.39 10.79
C LYS A 15 -28.97 16.58 9.79
N ALA A 16 -29.80 17.62 10.00
CA ALA A 16 -30.91 17.91 9.10
C ALA A 16 -30.44 18.36 7.71
N TYR A 17 -29.38 19.18 7.64
CA TYR A 17 -28.78 19.62 6.37
C TYR A 17 -28.31 18.46 5.52
N HIS A 18 -27.52 17.53 6.10
CA HIS A 18 -27.02 16.38 5.38
C HIS A 18 -28.13 15.46 4.89
N LEU A 19 -29.14 15.18 5.72
CA LEU A 19 -30.31 14.39 5.32
C LEU A 19 -31.11 15.02 4.17
N LEU A 20 -31.36 16.33 4.22
CA LEU A 20 -32.04 17.06 3.14
C LEU A 20 -31.25 17.00 1.83
N LYS A 21 -29.92 17.13 1.90
CA LYS A 21 -29.06 17.03 0.74
C LYS A 21 -29.03 15.62 0.16
N MET A 22 -28.94 14.59 1.01
CA MET A 22 -28.97 13.18 0.60
C MET A 22 -30.31 12.83 -0.06
N GLN A 23 -31.43 13.26 0.51
CA GLN A 23 -32.76 13.06 -0.07
C GLN A 23 -32.87 13.75 -1.46
N ALA A 24 -32.41 15.00 -1.57
CA ALA A 24 -32.42 15.75 -2.83
C ALA A 24 -31.56 15.09 -3.92
N ALA A 25 -30.51 14.36 -3.53
CA ALA A 25 -29.64 13.59 -4.42
C ALA A 25 -30.19 12.19 -4.75
N GLY A 26 -31.35 11.81 -4.19
CA GLY A 26 -31.96 10.49 -4.44
C GLY A 26 -31.31 9.33 -3.69
N LEU A 27 -30.54 9.61 -2.63
CA LEU A 27 -29.94 8.56 -1.80
C LEU A 27 -31.01 7.87 -0.93
N PRO A 28 -30.82 6.61 -0.54
CA PRO A 28 -31.79 5.82 0.20
C PRO A 28 -31.84 6.25 1.68
N VAL A 29 -32.48 7.36 1.96
CA VAL A 29 -32.73 7.84 3.32
C VAL A 29 -34.18 7.49 3.72
N PRO A 30 -34.43 7.06 4.97
CA PRO A 30 -35.82 6.91 5.45
C PRO A 30 -36.60 8.21 5.34
N ASP A 31 -37.90 8.11 5.21
CA ASP A 31 -38.77 9.29 5.22
C ASP A 31 -38.58 10.10 6.49
N PHE A 32 -38.51 11.43 6.37
CA PHE A 32 -38.31 12.32 7.52
C PHE A 32 -38.97 13.70 7.31
N ALA A 33 -39.12 14.40 8.41
CA ALA A 33 -39.54 15.79 8.44
C ALA A 33 -38.62 16.62 9.34
N VAL A 34 -38.34 17.86 8.91
CA VAL A 34 -37.53 18.83 9.68
C VAL A 34 -38.42 19.97 10.12
N PHE A 35 -38.44 20.24 11.43
CA PHE A 35 -39.26 21.28 12.02
C PHE A 35 -38.39 22.32 12.72
N ALA A 36 -38.53 23.59 12.31
CA ALA A 36 -38.03 24.74 13.03
C ALA A 36 -39.14 25.43 13.77
N PHE A 37 -38.86 25.89 14.97
CA PHE A 37 -39.82 26.58 15.82
C PHE A 37 -39.39 28.05 15.98
N ASP A 38 -40.30 28.98 15.65
CA ASP A 38 -39.99 30.42 15.52
C ASP A 38 -39.83 31.17 16.85
N PHE A 39 -39.95 30.51 18.01
CA PHE A 39 -39.85 31.19 19.31
C PHE A 39 -38.45 31.77 19.57
N PHE A 40 -37.41 31.24 19.00
CA PHE A 40 -36.05 31.82 19.05
C PHE A 40 -35.91 33.14 18.27
N GLN A 41 -36.76 33.39 17.28
CA GLN A 41 -36.67 34.56 16.40
C GLN A 41 -37.54 35.73 16.84
N LYS A 42 -38.43 35.52 17.82
CA LYS A 42 -39.25 36.60 18.37
C LYS A 42 -38.37 37.54 19.18
N SER A 43 -38.48 38.85 18.96
CA SER A 43 -37.67 39.88 19.64
C SER A 43 -37.70 39.83 21.15
N ALA A 44 -38.85 39.48 21.75
CA ALA A 44 -39.00 39.27 23.17
C ALA A 44 -38.20 38.09 23.70
N GLY A 45 -38.22 36.95 23.00
CA GLY A 45 -37.49 35.75 23.37
C GLY A 45 -35.95 35.94 23.32
N SER A 46 -35.44 36.71 22.36
CA SER A 46 -34.01 37.04 22.28
C SER A 46 -33.53 37.90 23.45
N ALA A 47 -34.35 38.85 23.92
CA ALA A 47 -34.01 39.71 25.07
C ALA A 47 -34.00 38.93 26.38
N ASP A 48 -34.92 37.96 26.56
CA ASP A 48 -34.94 37.10 27.74
C ASP A 48 -33.70 36.19 27.83
N LEU A 49 -33.33 35.58 26.71
CA LEU A 49 -32.09 34.75 26.64
C LEU A 49 -30.82 35.54 26.96
N GLU A 50 -30.69 36.76 26.40
CA GLU A 50 -29.57 37.64 26.68
C GLU A 50 -29.52 38.04 28.18
N ARG A 51 -30.66 38.31 28.79
CA ARG A 51 -30.76 38.65 30.21
C ARG A 51 -30.33 37.46 31.10
N MET A 52 -30.86 36.26 30.85
CA MET A 52 -30.52 35.06 31.62
C MET A 52 -29.04 34.70 31.46
N GLU A 53 -28.49 34.79 30.26
CA GLU A 53 -27.07 34.59 30.03
C GLU A 53 -26.19 35.62 30.76
N ALA A 54 -26.58 36.91 30.75
CA ALA A 54 -25.86 37.98 31.47
C ALA A 54 -25.88 37.74 33.00
N THR A 55 -27.01 37.31 33.56
CA THR A 55 -27.13 36.96 34.98
C THR A 55 -26.24 35.78 35.37
N TYR A 56 -26.11 34.77 34.51
CA TYR A 56 -25.17 33.67 34.72
C TYR A 56 -23.73 34.16 34.64
N ARG A 57 -23.39 34.95 33.62
CA ARG A 57 -22.03 35.44 33.42
C ARG A 57 -21.57 36.44 34.53
N SER A 58 -22.52 37.12 35.20
CA SER A 58 -22.23 37.93 36.37
C SER A 58 -22.01 37.14 37.68
N GLY A 59 -22.30 35.81 37.66
CA GLY A 59 -22.16 34.96 38.83
C GLY A 59 -23.35 35.01 39.81
N GLU A 60 -24.43 35.59 39.39
CA GLU A 60 -25.68 35.68 40.21
C GLU A 60 -26.48 34.37 40.13
N LEU A 61 -26.27 33.58 39.06
CA LEU A 61 -26.86 32.27 38.85
C LEU A 61 -25.77 31.22 38.65
N ASP A 62 -25.95 30.04 39.20
CA ASP A 62 -25.18 28.88 38.83
C ASP A 62 -25.72 28.19 37.55
N LEU A 63 -24.97 27.24 36.99
CA LEU A 63 -25.36 26.58 35.74
C LEU A 63 -26.67 25.78 35.87
N SER A 64 -26.92 25.14 37.02
CA SER A 64 -28.09 24.34 37.28
C SER A 64 -29.36 25.25 37.37
N GLN A 65 -29.24 26.40 38.04
CA GLN A 65 -30.28 27.39 38.12
C GLN A 65 -30.61 27.99 36.74
N LEU A 66 -29.56 28.30 35.95
CA LEU A 66 -29.73 28.76 34.56
C LEU A 66 -30.45 27.72 33.72
N SER A 67 -29.99 26.47 33.77
CA SER A 67 -30.62 25.35 33.04
C SER A 67 -32.10 25.24 33.34
N LYS A 68 -32.45 25.27 34.62
CA LYS A 68 -33.85 25.18 35.04
C LYS A 68 -34.67 26.38 34.54
N GLN A 69 -34.18 27.60 34.71
CA GLN A 69 -34.86 28.80 34.22
C GLN A 69 -35.08 28.80 32.71
N LEU A 70 -34.07 28.38 31.96
CA LEU A 70 -34.17 28.25 30.50
C LEU A 70 -35.15 27.19 30.06
N GLN A 71 -35.18 26.05 30.75
CA GLN A 71 -36.15 24.98 30.44
C GLN A 71 -37.60 25.41 30.76
N ASP A 72 -37.82 26.08 31.89
CA ASP A 72 -39.13 26.58 32.26
C ASP A 72 -39.60 27.70 31.31
N TRP A 73 -38.70 28.63 30.96
CA TRP A 73 -38.98 29.65 29.95
C TRP A 73 -39.30 29.01 28.59
N ALA A 74 -38.49 28.01 28.13
CA ALA A 74 -38.74 27.34 26.87
C ALA A 74 -40.11 26.64 26.86
N ARG A 75 -40.48 25.93 27.93
CA ARG A 75 -41.81 25.29 28.05
C ARG A 75 -42.96 26.29 27.91
N GLU A 76 -42.81 27.51 28.45
CA GLU A 76 -43.78 28.57 28.27
C GLU A 76 -43.86 29.11 26.84
N GLN A 77 -42.70 29.13 26.14
CA GLN A 77 -42.63 29.60 24.76
C GLN A 77 -43.14 28.55 23.75
N PHE A 78 -43.10 27.26 24.09
CA PHE A 78 -43.66 26.21 23.22
C PHE A 78 -45.18 26.34 23.15
N GLY A 79 -45.69 26.97 22.11
CA GLY A 79 -47.13 26.97 21.84
C GLY A 79 -47.63 25.52 21.68
N GLN A 80 -48.56 25.10 22.54
CA GLN A 80 -49.16 23.77 22.47
C GLN A 80 -49.76 23.50 21.09
N GLU A 81 -50.25 24.54 20.41
CA GLU A 81 -50.74 24.49 19.04
C GLU A 81 -49.67 24.13 18.00
N ASP A 82 -48.43 24.65 18.16
CA ASP A 82 -47.32 24.35 17.24
C ASP A 82 -46.83 22.90 17.35
N LEU A 83 -46.74 22.36 18.58
CA LEU A 83 -46.37 20.96 18.81
C LEU A 83 -47.45 20.00 18.29
N THR A 84 -48.73 20.29 18.56
CA THR A 84 -49.85 19.52 18.05
C THR A 84 -49.97 19.58 16.53
N ALA A 85 -49.63 20.72 15.92
CA ALA A 85 -49.54 20.85 14.46
C ALA A 85 -48.41 20.01 13.85
N ALA A 86 -47.25 19.92 14.51
CA ALA A 86 -46.15 19.06 14.07
C ALA A 86 -46.52 17.57 14.15
N GLU A 87 -47.08 17.14 15.26
CA GLU A 87 -47.61 15.78 15.46
C GLU A 87 -48.63 15.41 14.40
N SER A 88 -49.70 16.26 14.26
CA SER A 88 -50.76 16.03 13.27
C SER A 88 -50.24 15.97 11.83
N TRP A 89 -49.25 16.78 11.53
CA TRP A 89 -48.59 16.75 10.23
C TRP A 89 -47.86 15.42 9.98
N VAL A 90 -47.05 14.95 10.96
CA VAL A 90 -46.29 13.69 10.90
C VAL A 90 -47.26 12.50 10.74
N GLN A 91 -48.33 12.49 11.57
CA GLN A 91 -49.36 11.45 11.52
C GLN A 91 -50.07 11.39 10.15
N LYS A 92 -50.36 12.55 9.54
CA LYS A 92 -51.00 12.64 8.24
C LYS A 92 -50.09 12.22 7.09
N GLU A 93 -48.78 12.64 7.13
CA GLU A 93 -47.86 12.41 6.03
C GLU A 93 -47.35 10.96 6.04
N PHE A 94 -47.10 10.41 7.23
CA PHE A 94 -46.55 9.08 7.40
C PHE A 94 -47.61 8.10 7.93
N SER A 95 -48.77 8.12 7.37
CA SER A 95 -49.99 7.40 7.81
C SER A 95 -49.94 5.86 7.69
N GLN A 96 -48.77 5.25 7.66
CA GLN A 96 -48.61 3.79 7.74
C GLN A 96 -48.91 3.31 9.16
N LYS A 97 -49.79 2.30 9.29
CA LYS A 97 -50.16 1.67 10.58
C LYS A 97 -48.91 1.09 11.24
N ASP A 98 -48.72 1.38 12.52
CA ASP A 98 -47.60 0.95 13.38
C ASP A 98 -46.21 1.55 13.08
N CYS A 99 -46.14 2.71 12.41
CA CYS A 99 -44.87 3.41 12.18
C CYS A 99 -44.28 3.93 13.51
N ARG A 100 -42.98 3.63 13.76
CA ARG A 100 -42.23 4.19 14.86
C ARG A 100 -41.34 5.30 14.34
N PHE A 101 -40.96 6.23 15.21
CA PHE A 101 -40.14 7.38 14.83
C PHE A 101 -38.89 7.51 15.68
N ALA A 102 -37.84 8.03 15.05
CA ALA A 102 -36.69 8.60 15.73
C ALA A 102 -36.84 10.12 15.75
N VAL A 103 -36.89 10.70 16.92
CA VAL A 103 -36.93 12.16 17.12
C VAL A 103 -35.52 12.60 17.52
N ARG A 104 -34.86 13.33 16.62
CA ARG A 104 -33.46 13.67 16.75
C ARG A 104 -33.20 15.16 16.78
N SER A 105 -32.26 15.58 17.61
CA SER A 105 -31.74 16.95 17.64
C SER A 105 -30.93 17.27 16.39
N SER A 106 -31.00 18.50 15.91
CA SER A 106 -30.11 19.08 14.92
C SER A 106 -29.88 20.55 15.28
N ALA A 107 -28.92 20.80 16.16
CA ALA A 107 -28.62 22.16 16.59
C ALA A 107 -27.78 22.91 15.53
N THR A 108 -28.02 24.21 15.35
CA THR A 108 -27.29 25.04 14.39
C THR A 108 -25.83 25.19 14.73
N ILE A 109 -25.45 24.88 15.97
CA ILE A 109 -24.06 24.86 16.47
C ILE A 109 -23.43 23.45 16.41
N GLU A 110 -24.23 22.40 16.13
CA GLU A 110 -23.79 21.03 15.99
C GLU A 110 -23.11 20.84 14.61
N ASP A 111 -22.03 20.12 14.55
CA ASP A 111 -21.25 19.84 13.31
C ASP A 111 -20.56 21.07 12.67
N GLY A 112 -20.15 22.06 13.47
CA GLY A 112 -19.25 23.12 13.04
C GLY A 112 -17.85 22.58 12.71
N LYS A 113 -17.09 23.30 11.87
CA LYS A 113 -15.71 22.89 11.47
C LYS A 113 -14.73 22.73 12.63
N SER A 114 -15.02 23.30 13.80
CA SER A 114 -14.11 23.36 14.95
C SER A 114 -14.68 22.76 16.24
N SER A 115 -15.95 22.32 16.27
CA SER A 115 -16.59 21.81 17.50
C SER A 115 -17.61 20.72 17.16
N SER A 116 -17.57 19.62 17.90
CA SER A 116 -18.51 18.51 17.78
C SER A 116 -19.32 18.39 19.07
N PHE A 117 -20.63 18.66 19.01
CA PHE A 117 -21.58 18.41 20.09
C PHE A 117 -22.07 16.95 20.11
N ALA A 118 -21.31 16.01 19.62
CA ALA A 118 -21.71 14.61 19.53
C ALA A 118 -22.08 14.05 20.92
N GLY A 119 -23.31 13.51 21.03
CA GLY A 119 -23.80 12.91 22.26
C GLY A 119 -24.29 13.91 23.35
N GLN A 120 -24.23 15.23 23.11
CA GLN A 120 -24.66 16.23 24.09
C GLN A 120 -26.17 16.49 24.06
N PHE A 121 -26.82 16.18 22.94
CA PHE A 121 -28.28 16.44 22.78
C PHE A 121 -29.03 15.12 22.75
N GLU A 122 -30.23 15.14 23.30
CA GLU A 122 -31.10 13.96 23.41
C GLU A 122 -31.69 13.58 22.05
N SER A 123 -31.67 12.29 21.76
CA SER A 123 -32.37 11.67 20.63
C SER A 123 -33.23 10.54 21.16
N GLN A 124 -34.52 10.53 20.83
CA GLN A 124 -35.46 9.51 21.26
C GLN A 124 -35.75 8.55 20.09
N LEU A 125 -35.54 7.27 20.33
CA LEU A 125 -35.81 6.20 19.36
C LEU A 125 -37.09 5.45 19.75
N ASN A 126 -37.67 4.80 18.78
CA ASN A 126 -38.84 3.94 18.95
C ASN A 126 -40.12 4.66 19.49
N VAL A 127 -40.23 5.96 19.14
CA VAL A 127 -41.34 6.83 19.57
C VAL A 127 -42.60 6.45 18.80
N LYS A 128 -43.69 6.25 19.51
CA LYS A 128 -45.04 6.05 18.92
C LYS A 128 -45.64 7.37 18.46
N SER A 129 -46.59 7.30 17.53
CA SER A 129 -47.29 8.47 17.01
C SER A 129 -47.96 9.29 18.13
N GLU A 130 -48.41 8.66 19.21
CA GLU A 130 -49.06 9.27 20.36
C GLU A 130 -48.09 9.99 21.30
N GLU A 131 -46.79 9.62 21.22
CA GLU A 131 -45.71 10.11 22.07
C GLU A 131 -44.87 11.21 21.37
N LEU A 132 -45.21 11.53 20.10
CA LEU A 132 -44.42 12.46 19.28
C LEU A 132 -44.30 13.85 19.87
N LYS A 133 -45.39 14.34 20.44
CA LYS A 133 -45.45 15.69 21.04
C LYS A 133 -44.46 15.83 22.18
N GLU A 134 -44.47 14.87 23.10
CA GLU A 134 -43.57 14.82 24.26
C GLU A 134 -42.13 14.63 23.82
N ALA A 135 -41.88 13.76 22.83
CA ALA A 135 -40.55 13.53 22.30
C ALA A 135 -39.95 14.75 21.59
N ILE A 136 -40.76 15.46 20.79
CA ILE A 136 -40.36 16.74 20.16
C ILE A 136 -40.01 17.77 21.23
N GLN A 137 -40.86 17.90 22.24
CA GLN A 137 -40.62 18.84 23.34
C GLN A 137 -39.36 18.53 24.11
N ALA A 138 -39.10 17.26 24.46
CA ALA A 138 -37.90 16.83 25.16
C ALA A 138 -36.65 17.11 24.33
N THR A 139 -36.66 16.82 23.01
CA THR A 139 -35.56 17.11 22.09
C THR A 139 -35.27 18.62 22.04
N LEU A 140 -36.26 19.48 21.98
CA LEU A 140 -36.07 20.94 21.99
C LEU A 140 -35.50 21.43 23.32
N LEU A 141 -35.90 20.86 24.45
CA LEU A 141 -35.44 21.21 25.80
C LEU A 141 -34.01 20.72 26.05
N SER A 142 -33.52 19.72 25.32
CA SER A 142 -32.16 19.19 25.50
C SER A 142 -31.06 20.22 25.24
N LEU A 143 -31.33 21.28 24.47
CA LEU A 143 -30.42 22.40 24.27
C LEU A 143 -30.09 23.12 25.59
N TYR A 144 -31.03 23.11 26.56
CA TYR A 144 -30.91 23.79 27.83
C TYR A 144 -30.57 22.88 29.01
N GLN A 145 -30.10 21.64 28.73
CA GLN A 145 -29.55 20.79 29.77
C GLN A 145 -28.17 21.30 30.21
N GLU A 146 -27.81 21.05 31.48
CA GLU A 146 -26.55 21.54 32.06
C GLU A 146 -25.32 21.14 31.25
N SER A 147 -25.25 19.89 30.78
CA SER A 147 -24.15 19.40 29.95
C SER A 147 -24.03 20.18 28.65
N ALA A 148 -25.13 20.45 27.97
CA ALA A 148 -25.17 21.19 26.72
C ALA A 148 -24.76 22.67 26.92
N LEU A 149 -25.26 23.29 28.00
CA LEU A 149 -24.91 24.67 28.37
C LEU A 149 -23.43 24.80 28.76
N SER A 150 -22.88 23.87 29.57
CA SER A 150 -21.51 23.87 29.95
C SER A 150 -20.59 23.85 28.69
N TYR A 151 -20.85 22.91 27.78
CA TYR A 151 -20.09 22.80 26.55
C TYR A 151 -20.25 24.03 25.66
N LEU A 152 -21.46 24.59 25.55
CA LEU A 152 -21.71 25.79 24.75
C LEU A 152 -20.85 26.96 25.24
N PHE A 153 -20.83 27.21 26.57
CA PHE A 153 -20.06 28.30 27.17
C PHE A 153 -18.54 28.05 27.13
N GLU A 154 -18.09 26.80 27.27
CA GLU A 154 -16.68 26.43 27.12
C GLU A 154 -16.17 26.73 25.70
N GLN A 155 -17.02 26.59 24.68
CA GLN A 155 -16.72 26.96 23.30
C GLN A 155 -16.83 28.47 23.04
N GLY A 156 -17.14 29.29 24.05
CA GLY A 156 -17.26 30.74 23.91
C GLY A 156 -18.52 31.19 23.13
N LEU A 157 -19.49 30.30 22.95
CA LEU A 157 -20.74 30.59 22.24
C LEU A 157 -21.75 31.24 23.18
N SER A 158 -22.77 31.94 22.61
CA SER A 158 -23.89 32.51 23.33
C SER A 158 -25.17 31.72 23.05
N LEU A 159 -26.13 31.83 24.00
CA LEU A 159 -27.46 31.20 23.85
C LEU A 159 -28.19 31.63 22.57
N LYS A 160 -28.00 32.87 22.14
CA LYS A 160 -28.58 33.42 20.91
C LYS A 160 -28.07 32.78 19.62
N GLN A 161 -26.88 32.25 19.66
CA GLN A 161 -26.25 31.59 18.48
C GLN A 161 -26.75 30.15 18.30
N ALA A 162 -27.28 29.55 19.35
CA ALA A 162 -27.72 28.17 19.35
C ALA A 162 -29.25 28.06 19.10
N GLN A 163 -29.64 27.38 18.03
CA GLN A 163 -31.04 27.04 17.76
C GLN A 163 -31.15 25.51 17.64
N MET A 164 -32.22 24.97 18.26
CA MET A 164 -32.55 23.56 18.15
C MET A 164 -33.58 23.35 17.05
N ILE A 165 -33.25 22.52 16.12
CA ILE A 165 -34.11 22.01 15.05
C ILE A 165 -34.50 20.59 15.41
N CYS A 166 -35.76 20.24 15.23
CA CYS A 166 -36.26 18.90 15.48
C CYS A 166 -36.36 18.12 14.16
N LEU A 167 -35.71 16.96 14.11
CA LEU A 167 -35.80 16.02 13.02
C LEU A 167 -36.61 14.81 13.44
N VAL A 168 -37.72 14.53 12.74
CA VAL A 168 -38.57 13.35 12.96
C VAL A 168 -38.39 12.43 11.76
N GLN A 169 -37.80 11.26 11.99
CA GLN A 169 -37.46 10.28 10.96
C GLN A 169 -38.21 8.97 11.20
N VAL A 170 -38.76 8.38 10.15
CA VAL A 170 -39.37 7.05 10.21
C VAL A 170 -38.33 6.01 10.54
N MET A 171 -38.54 5.24 11.61
CA MET A 171 -37.64 4.18 11.97
C MET A 171 -37.71 3.01 11.00
N GLN A 172 -36.53 2.47 10.68
CA GLN A 172 -36.38 1.21 9.98
C GLN A 172 -35.98 0.13 10.99
N GLU A 173 -36.70 -0.97 11.03
CA GLU A 173 -36.36 -2.12 11.86
C GLU A 173 -35.24 -2.89 11.14
N GLY A 174 -34.02 -2.56 11.51
CA GLY A 174 -32.80 -3.10 10.85
C GLY A 174 -32.46 -4.50 11.33
N ASP A 175 -32.20 -5.39 10.39
CA ASP A 175 -31.59 -6.70 10.65
C ASP A 175 -30.10 -6.55 11.00
N LEU A 176 -29.42 -5.68 10.26
CA LEU A 176 -28.02 -5.29 10.44
C LEU A 176 -27.94 -3.76 10.42
N SER A 177 -27.19 -3.20 11.35
CA SER A 177 -26.91 -1.76 11.38
C SER A 177 -25.45 -1.51 11.67
N GLY A 178 -24.97 -0.34 11.30
CA GLY A 178 -23.56 -0.06 11.51
C GLY A 178 -23.15 1.37 11.22
N ILE A 179 -21.83 1.55 11.31
CA ILE A 179 -21.15 2.80 11.01
C ILE A 179 -20.15 2.54 9.89
N TYR A 180 -20.08 3.48 8.96
CA TYR A 180 -19.11 3.46 7.87
C TYR A 180 -18.29 4.75 7.88
N PHE A 181 -17.01 4.64 8.19
CA PHE A 181 -16.04 5.71 8.06
C PHE A 181 -15.33 5.63 6.71
N THR A 182 -15.42 6.68 5.91
CA THR A 182 -14.71 6.76 4.62
C THR A 182 -13.24 7.14 4.75
N ALA A 183 -12.75 7.27 5.96
CA ALA A 183 -11.35 7.30 6.35
C ALA A 183 -11.24 6.67 7.74
N ASN A 184 -10.13 6.01 8.05
CA ASN A 184 -9.89 5.51 9.40
C ASN A 184 -9.72 6.69 10.37
N PRO A 185 -10.56 6.82 11.40
CA PRO A 185 -10.47 7.93 12.36
C PRO A 185 -9.13 8.05 13.08
N LYS A 186 -8.33 6.96 13.12
CA LYS A 186 -6.97 6.98 13.68
C LYS A 186 -5.96 7.70 12.79
N GLY A 187 -6.33 8.06 11.53
CA GLY A 187 -5.51 8.87 10.65
C GLY A 187 -4.99 8.17 9.39
N ILE A 188 -5.56 7.01 8.97
CA ILE A 188 -5.28 6.46 7.64
C ILE A 188 -6.40 6.91 6.70
N LEU A 189 -6.11 7.90 5.86
CA LEU A 189 -7.12 8.65 5.10
C LEU A 189 -7.73 7.87 3.94
N ASN A 190 -7.07 6.85 3.43
CA ASN A 190 -7.53 6.00 2.34
C ASN A 190 -7.92 4.59 2.79
N GLU A 191 -8.11 4.41 4.08
CA GLU A 191 -8.60 3.18 4.69
C GLU A 191 -10.01 3.43 5.21
N HIS A 192 -11.00 2.71 4.71
CA HIS A 192 -12.36 2.77 5.19
C HIS A 192 -12.58 1.76 6.31
N ILE A 193 -13.35 2.13 7.31
CA ILE A 193 -13.72 1.26 8.43
C ILE A 193 -15.22 1.10 8.46
N ILE A 194 -15.69 -0.13 8.50
CA ILE A 194 -17.10 -0.46 8.63
C ILE A 194 -17.26 -1.30 9.88
N VAL A 195 -18.16 -0.90 10.78
CA VAL A 195 -18.51 -1.65 11.98
C VAL A 195 -19.98 -2.03 11.88
N ILE A 196 -20.28 -3.32 11.93
CA ILE A 196 -21.63 -3.87 11.69
C ILE A 196 -22.03 -4.75 12.86
N GLY A 197 -23.25 -4.59 13.36
CA GLY A 197 -23.86 -5.41 14.38
C GLY A 197 -25.31 -5.77 14.05
N ARG A 198 -25.89 -6.73 14.77
CA ARG A 198 -27.30 -7.14 14.58
C ARG A 198 -28.24 -6.17 15.31
N GLY A 199 -29.30 -5.72 14.62
CA GLY A 199 -30.36 -4.87 15.19
C GLY A 199 -30.06 -3.38 15.08
N LEU A 200 -30.47 -2.60 16.09
CA LEU A 200 -30.45 -1.13 16.02
C LEU A 200 -29.05 -0.55 16.12
N GLY A 201 -28.75 0.47 15.31
CA GLY A 201 -27.44 1.10 15.19
C GLY A 201 -26.89 1.72 16.47
N ASN A 202 -27.75 2.22 17.39
CA ASN A 202 -27.28 2.75 18.67
C ASN A 202 -26.54 1.72 19.54
N LYS A 203 -26.94 0.44 19.48
CA LYS A 203 -26.26 -0.64 20.19
C LYS A 203 -24.87 -0.92 19.65
N VAL A 204 -24.66 -0.70 18.34
CA VAL A 204 -23.35 -0.80 17.68
C VAL A 204 -22.45 0.34 18.14
N VAL A 205 -22.97 1.58 18.14
CA VAL A 205 -22.22 2.78 18.56
C VAL A 205 -21.79 2.70 20.02
N GLU A 206 -22.63 2.12 20.89
CA GLU A 206 -22.37 1.99 22.32
C GLU A 206 -21.57 0.74 22.70
N ASP A 207 -21.09 -0.05 21.71
CA ASP A 207 -20.32 -1.31 21.89
C ASP A 207 -21.04 -2.33 22.80
N LYS A 208 -22.38 -2.39 22.69
CA LYS A 208 -23.23 -3.26 23.55
C LYS A 208 -23.54 -4.62 22.93
N ILE A 209 -23.13 -4.86 21.72
CA ILE A 209 -23.39 -6.09 20.96
C ILE A 209 -22.15 -6.53 20.21
N PRO A 210 -22.00 -7.85 19.94
CA PRO A 210 -20.95 -8.36 19.07
C PRO A 210 -21.00 -7.71 17.68
N THR A 211 -19.85 -7.25 17.19
CA THR A 211 -19.74 -6.55 15.91
C THR A 211 -18.70 -7.19 15.02
N THR A 212 -18.90 -7.08 13.71
CA THR A 212 -17.88 -7.35 12.69
C THR A 212 -17.28 -6.03 12.28
N MET A 213 -15.94 -5.91 12.37
CA MET A 213 -15.23 -4.77 11.84
C MET A 213 -14.59 -5.15 10.52
N VAL A 214 -14.88 -4.37 9.47
CA VAL A 214 -14.29 -4.53 8.14
C VAL A 214 -13.37 -3.36 7.86
N THR A 215 -12.12 -3.65 7.56
CA THR A 215 -11.16 -2.67 7.07
C THR A 215 -11.04 -2.84 5.56
N LEU A 216 -11.34 -1.79 4.81
CA LEU A 216 -11.42 -1.79 3.36
C LEU A 216 -10.48 -0.76 2.74
N HIS A 217 -9.75 -1.17 1.70
CA HIS A 217 -8.98 -0.27 0.84
C HIS A 217 -9.65 -0.21 -0.55
N PRO A 218 -10.48 0.80 -0.84
CA PRO A 218 -11.32 0.83 -2.04
C PRO A 218 -10.51 0.79 -3.34
N LYS A 219 -9.34 1.42 -3.38
CA LYS A 219 -8.49 1.46 -4.57
C LYS A 219 -7.92 0.08 -4.92
N ASP A 220 -7.54 -0.69 -3.92
CA ASP A 220 -6.97 -2.03 -4.11
C ASP A 220 -8.05 -3.11 -4.16
N GLN A 221 -9.31 -2.75 -3.86
CA GLN A 221 -10.45 -3.67 -3.73
C GLN A 221 -10.16 -4.83 -2.76
N LEU A 222 -9.36 -4.56 -1.74
CA LEU A 222 -8.96 -5.52 -0.72
C LEU A 222 -9.59 -5.13 0.61
N PHE A 223 -10.00 -6.12 1.38
CA PHE A 223 -10.49 -5.91 2.74
C PHE A 223 -10.07 -7.07 3.65
N TYR A 224 -10.15 -6.84 4.94
CA TYR A 224 -10.07 -7.88 5.95
C TYR A 224 -11.09 -7.63 7.05
N THR A 225 -11.53 -8.69 7.71
CA THR A 225 -12.55 -8.65 8.75
C THR A 225 -11.95 -9.06 10.10
N GLU A 226 -12.41 -8.40 11.15
CA GLU A 226 -12.19 -8.79 12.54
C GLU A 226 -13.55 -9.09 13.15
N GLN A 227 -13.77 -10.32 13.58
CA GLN A 227 -15.06 -10.78 14.10
C GLN A 227 -14.87 -11.84 15.20
N THR A 228 -15.89 -12.03 16.02
CA THR A 228 -16.00 -13.14 16.97
C THR A 228 -17.01 -14.15 16.47
N GLU A 229 -17.15 -15.31 17.11
CA GLU A 229 -18.16 -16.33 16.73
C GLU A 229 -19.60 -15.82 16.82
N GLU A 230 -19.86 -14.84 17.66
CA GLU A 230 -21.19 -14.23 17.85
C GLU A 230 -21.46 -13.04 16.91
N SER A 231 -20.43 -12.56 16.20
CA SER A 231 -20.53 -11.43 15.28
C SER A 231 -21.34 -11.79 14.02
N PRO A 232 -22.06 -10.83 13.40
CA PRO A 232 -22.78 -11.11 12.17
C PRO A 232 -21.83 -11.33 10.99
N ASP A 233 -22.17 -12.26 10.11
CA ASP A 233 -21.55 -12.34 8.80
C ASP A 233 -22.06 -11.19 7.91
N VAL A 234 -21.16 -10.68 7.09
CA VAL A 234 -21.46 -9.59 6.13
C VAL A 234 -21.17 -10.12 4.73
N SER A 235 -22.16 -10.09 3.85
CA SER A 235 -21.98 -10.56 2.49
C SER A 235 -21.17 -9.55 1.66
N GLN A 236 -20.52 -10.04 0.63
CA GLN A 236 -19.80 -9.20 -0.31
C GLN A 236 -20.73 -8.19 -1.01
N GLU A 237 -21.94 -8.61 -1.39
CA GLU A 237 -22.93 -7.73 -2.01
C GLU A 237 -23.27 -6.55 -1.11
N GLN A 238 -23.42 -6.79 0.21
CA GLN A 238 -23.65 -5.73 1.20
C GLN A 238 -22.45 -4.77 1.29
N LEU A 239 -21.23 -5.27 1.24
CA LEU A 239 -20.03 -4.43 1.26
C LEU A 239 -19.92 -3.57 -0.01
N GLU A 240 -20.22 -4.13 -1.17
CA GLU A 240 -20.23 -3.40 -2.45
C GLU A 240 -21.30 -2.31 -2.49
N GLU A 241 -22.51 -2.60 -1.98
CA GLU A 241 -23.61 -1.63 -1.87
C GLU A 241 -23.23 -0.48 -0.92
N LEU A 242 -22.66 -0.80 0.25
CA LEU A 242 -22.16 0.19 1.20
C LEU A 242 -21.04 1.05 0.60
N GLN A 243 -20.11 0.45 -0.12
CA GLN A 243 -19.02 1.16 -0.78
C GLN A 243 -19.52 2.10 -1.89
N ALA A 244 -20.48 1.65 -2.70
CA ALA A 244 -21.11 2.49 -3.71
C ALA A 244 -21.82 3.69 -3.09
N LEU A 245 -22.56 3.47 -2.00
CA LEU A 245 -23.25 4.52 -1.26
C LEU A 245 -22.27 5.51 -0.63
N ALA A 246 -21.19 5.03 0.00
CA ALA A 246 -20.13 5.85 0.58
C ALA A 246 -19.42 6.73 -0.46
N SER A 247 -19.23 6.21 -1.68
CA SER A 247 -18.68 6.98 -2.79
C SER A 247 -19.60 8.15 -3.18
N GLN A 248 -20.93 7.92 -3.25
CA GLN A 248 -21.91 8.97 -3.55
C GLN A 248 -21.95 10.04 -2.46
N VAL A 249 -21.95 9.63 -1.19
CA VAL A 249 -21.91 10.55 -0.04
C VAL A 249 -20.63 11.39 -0.06
N SER A 250 -19.49 10.77 -0.35
CA SER A 250 -18.20 11.47 -0.45
C SER A 250 -18.17 12.50 -1.60
N GLN A 251 -18.85 12.24 -2.70
CA GLN A 251 -19.00 13.22 -3.79
C GLN A 251 -19.84 14.43 -3.40
N LEU A 252 -20.84 14.23 -2.51
CA LEU A 252 -21.74 15.31 -2.06
C LEU A 252 -21.13 16.20 -0.98
N PHE A 253 -20.34 15.62 -0.05
CA PHE A 253 -19.95 16.29 1.19
C PHE A 253 -18.44 16.37 1.41
N GLY A 254 -17.66 15.63 0.61
CA GLY A 254 -16.21 15.56 0.76
C GLY A 254 -15.73 14.15 1.16
N PRO A 255 -14.42 13.92 1.16
CA PRO A 255 -13.83 12.57 1.17
C PRO A 255 -13.93 11.86 2.54
N TYR A 256 -14.07 12.60 3.64
CA TYR A 256 -13.93 12.03 4.99
C TYR A 256 -15.23 12.10 5.75
N MET A 257 -16.08 11.08 5.60
CA MET A 257 -17.43 11.02 6.14
C MET A 257 -17.60 9.87 7.13
N ASP A 258 -18.35 10.12 8.18
CA ASP A 258 -18.90 9.20 9.16
C ASP A 258 -20.39 9.01 8.83
N MET A 259 -20.79 7.77 8.53
CA MET A 259 -22.12 7.42 8.03
C MET A 259 -22.73 6.36 8.92
N GLU A 260 -23.98 6.58 9.36
CA GLU A 260 -24.80 5.56 10.01
C GLU A 260 -25.74 4.93 8.99
N PHE A 261 -25.79 3.61 8.95
CA PHE A 261 -26.64 2.87 8.02
C PHE A 261 -27.39 1.73 8.69
N THR A 262 -28.41 1.23 7.98
CA THR A 262 -29.12 0.01 8.37
C THR A 262 -29.59 -0.75 7.16
N PHE A 263 -29.54 -2.08 7.23
CA PHE A 263 -30.22 -2.97 6.30
C PHE A 263 -31.54 -3.41 6.95
N ALA A 264 -32.64 -3.14 6.29
CA ALA A 264 -33.99 -3.51 6.73
C ALA A 264 -34.72 -4.17 5.56
N ASN A 265 -35.25 -5.39 5.76
CA ASN A 265 -35.91 -6.18 4.71
C ASN A 265 -35.10 -6.31 3.42
N GLY A 266 -33.76 -6.46 3.55
CA GLY A 266 -32.85 -6.56 2.41
C GLY A 266 -32.57 -5.26 1.67
N GLN A 267 -33.02 -4.11 2.17
CA GLN A 267 -32.75 -2.79 1.59
C GLN A 267 -31.83 -1.97 2.49
N LEU A 268 -30.83 -1.31 1.89
CA LEU A 268 -29.92 -0.41 2.59
C LEU A 268 -30.54 0.97 2.76
N TYR A 269 -30.47 1.51 3.98
CA TYR A 269 -30.85 2.87 4.32
C TYR A 269 -29.72 3.62 4.99
N LEU A 270 -29.53 4.88 4.62
CA LEU A 270 -28.59 5.81 5.21
C LEU A 270 -29.31 6.66 6.26
N LEU A 271 -28.96 6.48 7.54
CA LEU A 271 -29.64 7.11 8.66
C LEU A 271 -29.07 8.50 8.97
N GLN A 272 -27.77 8.67 8.80
CA GLN A 272 -27.05 9.93 9.04
C GLN A 272 -25.72 9.93 8.27
N ALA A 273 -25.24 11.12 7.90
CA ALA A 273 -23.85 11.33 7.44
C ALA A 273 -23.33 12.64 7.99
N ARG A 274 -22.06 12.64 8.42
CA ARG A 274 -21.36 13.83 8.91
C ARG A 274 -19.87 13.76 8.59
N PRO A 275 -19.15 14.88 8.53
CA PRO A 275 -17.70 14.86 8.43
C PRO A 275 -17.04 14.17 9.64
N ILE A 276 -15.96 13.44 9.40
CA ILE A 276 -15.12 12.90 10.49
C ILE A 276 -14.33 14.06 11.10
N THR A 277 -14.64 14.39 12.36
CA THR A 277 -14.01 15.52 13.09
C THR A 277 -12.79 15.11 13.91
N THR A 278 -12.56 13.81 14.08
CA THR A 278 -11.48 13.24 14.91
C THR A 278 -10.20 12.95 14.15
N LEU A 279 -10.15 13.26 12.85
CA LEU A 279 -8.92 13.03 12.07
C LEU A 279 -7.78 13.89 12.62
N PRO A 280 -6.59 13.30 12.80
CA PRO A 280 -5.42 14.04 13.25
C PRO A 280 -5.12 15.21 12.30
N GLU A 281 -4.86 16.38 12.87
CA GLU A 281 -4.36 17.50 12.10
C GLU A 281 -2.89 17.26 11.73
N GLY A 282 -2.50 17.65 10.53
CA GLY A 282 -1.14 17.53 10.10
C GLY A 282 -0.96 17.36 8.60
N ARG A 283 0.29 17.31 8.19
CA ARG A 283 0.64 17.09 6.78
C ARG A 283 0.33 15.65 6.39
N GLN A 284 -0.25 15.45 5.22
CA GLN A 284 -0.44 14.10 4.68
C GLN A 284 0.91 13.46 4.35
N ILE A 285 1.08 12.21 4.77
CA ILE A 285 2.21 11.35 4.42
C ILE A 285 1.70 10.24 3.52
N ILE A 286 2.22 10.18 2.30
CA ILE A 286 1.81 9.20 1.31
C ILE A 286 2.92 8.18 1.16
N LEU A 287 2.57 6.95 1.42
CA LEU A 287 3.43 5.78 1.24
C LEU A 287 2.92 4.97 0.05
N ASP A 288 3.82 4.62 -0.88
CA ASP A 288 3.49 3.86 -2.09
C ASP A 288 4.51 2.75 -2.32
N ASN A 289 4.04 1.53 -2.57
CA ASN A 289 4.91 0.39 -2.84
C ASN A 289 4.82 -0.15 -4.27
N SER A 290 4.03 0.47 -5.15
CA SER A 290 3.75 -0.04 -6.50
C SER A 290 5.00 -0.37 -7.33
N ASN A 291 6.11 0.29 -7.06
CA ASN A 291 7.38 0.04 -7.73
C ASN A 291 8.38 -0.71 -6.85
N ILE A 292 8.52 -0.31 -5.57
CA ILE A 292 9.53 -0.90 -4.69
C ILE A 292 9.25 -2.36 -4.33
N VAL A 293 7.98 -2.79 -4.41
CA VAL A 293 7.56 -4.18 -4.21
C VAL A 293 8.27 -5.16 -5.16
N GLU A 294 8.68 -4.72 -6.35
CA GLU A 294 9.49 -5.54 -7.26
C GLU A 294 10.88 -5.87 -6.69
N SER A 295 11.40 -5.03 -5.80
CA SER A 295 12.70 -5.24 -5.16
C SER A 295 12.59 -5.91 -3.80
N TYR A 296 11.52 -5.63 -3.06
CA TYR A 296 11.25 -6.14 -1.70
C TYR A 296 9.80 -6.62 -1.60
N PRO A 297 9.48 -7.78 -2.21
CA PRO A 297 8.12 -8.32 -2.18
C PRO A 297 7.74 -8.81 -0.79
N GLY A 298 6.44 -8.74 -0.47
CA GLY A 298 5.91 -9.22 0.81
C GLY A 298 6.51 -8.54 2.03
N VAL A 299 6.65 -9.26 3.12
CA VAL A 299 7.26 -8.77 4.37
C VAL A 299 8.78 -8.88 4.32
N SER A 300 9.48 -7.96 4.94
CA SER A 300 10.93 -7.94 5.06
C SER A 300 11.35 -7.92 6.52
N SER A 301 12.48 -8.55 6.84
CA SER A 301 13.01 -8.62 8.20
C SER A 301 13.49 -7.25 8.70
N PRO A 302 13.54 -7.02 10.03
CA PRO A 302 14.09 -5.80 10.62
C PRO A 302 15.51 -5.48 10.16
N LEU A 303 16.36 -6.49 9.96
CA LEU A 303 17.72 -6.29 9.46
C LEU A 303 17.71 -5.74 8.04
N THR A 304 16.92 -6.33 7.14
CA THR A 304 16.77 -5.84 5.77
C THR A 304 16.24 -4.41 5.75
N ILE A 305 15.17 -4.13 6.52
CA ILE A 305 14.56 -2.79 6.57
C ILE A 305 15.57 -1.74 7.03
N SER A 306 16.26 -1.96 8.14
CA SER A 306 17.24 -1.01 8.67
C SER A 306 18.42 -0.78 7.72
N PHE A 307 18.89 -1.84 7.05
CA PHE A 307 19.95 -1.76 6.06
C PHE A 307 19.54 -0.92 4.83
N ILE A 308 18.36 -1.19 4.27
CA ILE A 308 17.93 -0.50 3.04
C ILE A 308 17.56 0.96 3.29
N GLN A 309 16.99 1.30 4.44
CA GLN A 309 16.70 2.69 4.81
C GLN A 309 17.98 3.52 4.80
N GLU A 310 19.05 3.02 5.40
CA GLU A 310 20.35 3.68 5.39
C GLU A 310 20.98 3.74 3.99
N ALA A 311 20.89 2.65 3.22
CA ALA A 311 21.42 2.59 1.86
C ALA A 311 20.74 3.62 0.95
N TYR A 312 19.41 3.70 0.98
CA TYR A 312 18.66 4.69 0.19
C TYR A 312 18.99 6.12 0.64
N ALA A 313 19.03 6.39 1.95
CA ALA A 313 19.43 7.69 2.46
C ALA A 313 20.83 8.11 1.94
N SER A 314 21.79 7.20 1.95
CA SER A 314 23.14 7.44 1.46
C SER A 314 23.18 7.73 -0.04
N ILE A 315 22.51 6.90 -0.85
CA ILE A 315 22.48 7.03 -2.31
C ILE A 315 21.84 8.35 -2.75
N PHE A 316 20.69 8.72 -2.17
CA PHE A 316 20.00 9.96 -2.52
C PHE A 316 20.72 11.21 -2.00
N ARG A 317 21.39 11.10 -0.85
CA ARG A 317 22.29 12.17 -0.36
C ARG A 317 23.45 12.40 -1.33
N SER A 318 24.09 11.33 -1.80
CA SER A 318 25.17 11.41 -2.79
C SER A 318 24.71 11.98 -4.12
N LEU A 319 23.50 11.58 -4.60
CA LEU A 319 22.90 12.16 -5.81
C LEU A 319 22.64 13.67 -5.63
N ALA A 320 22.07 14.09 -4.51
CA ALA A 320 21.84 15.50 -4.22
C ALA A 320 23.15 16.29 -4.13
N GLN A 321 24.20 15.73 -3.50
CA GLN A 321 25.56 16.32 -3.46
C GLN A 321 26.15 16.47 -4.85
N ARG A 322 25.95 15.49 -5.74
CA ARG A 322 26.40 15.55 -7.13
C ARG A 322 25.73 16.70 -7.90
N LEU A 323 24.43 16.91 -7.68
CA LEU A 323 23.66 17.95 -8.37
C LEU A 323 23.89 19.34 -7.80
N VAL A 324 23.81 19.49 -6.46
CA VAL A 324 23.83 20.80 -5.78
C VAL A 324 25.29 21.21 -5.44
N GLY A 325 26.14 20.24 -5.09
CA GLY A 325 27.53 20.39 -4.69
C GLY A 325 27.79 19.73 -3.34
N LYS A 326 28.94 19.07 -3.20
CA LYS A 326 29.29 18.22 -2.04
C LYS A 326 29.16 18.96 -0.69
N ASN A 327 29.52 20.23 -0.63
CA ASN A 327 29.52 21.04 0.59
C ASN A 327 28.45 22.14 0.55
N ALA A 328 27.37 21.95 -0.21
CA ALA A 328 26.33 22.96 -0.32
C ALA A 328 25.51 23.04 0.98
N PRO A 329 25.43 24.22 1.62
CA PRO A 329 24.71 24.37 2.88
C PRO A 329 23.21 24.05 2.76
N GLU A 330 22.66 24.17 1.57
CA GLU A 330 21.27 23.85 1.28
C GLU A 330 20.93 22.39 1.58
N LEU A 331 21.91 21.47 1.51
CA LEU A 331 21.69 20.04 1.72
C LEU A 331 21.36 19.68 3.17
N ALA A 332 21.77 20.48 4.14
CA ALA A 332 21.44 20.26 5.55
C ALA A 332 19.91 20.23 5.79
N ALA A 333 19.16 21.04 5.05
CA ALA A 333 17.70 21.08 5.15
C ALA A 333 17.00 19.84 4.52
N TYR A 334 17.72 19.03 3.74
CA TYR A 334 17.22 17.79 3.11
C TYR A 334 17.56 16.54 3.92
N GLU A 335 18.21 16.65 5.08
CA GLU A 335 18.62 15.46 5.85
C GLU A 335 17.43 14.61 6.25
N SER A 336 16.34 15.23 6.74
CA SER A 336 15.09 14.53 7.03
C SER A 336 14.48 13.89 5.77
N THR A 337 14.60 14.54 4.60
CA THR A 337 14.14 13.98 3.32
C THR A 337 14.89 12.70 2.98
N PHE A 338 16.22 12.68 3.12
CA PHE A 338 17.04 11.50 2.85
C PHE A 338 16.71 10.34 3.78
N GLN A 339 16.54 10.61 5.08
CA GLN A 339 16.19 9.58 6.06
C GLN A 339 14.78 8.99 5.86
N ASN A 340 13.87 9.77 5.26
CA ASN A 340 12.49 9.37 5.02
C ASN A 340 12.22 9.01 3.54
N MET A 341 13.19 8.45 2.83
CA MET A 341 12.96 7.93 1.48
C MET A 341 12.11 6.67 1.48
N LEU A 342 12.34 5.82 2.48
CA LEU A 342 11.62 4.57 2.72
C LEU A 342 10.98 4.58 4.10
N GLN A 343 9.76 4.05 4.17
CA GLN A 343 9.05 3.82 5.43
C GLN A 343 8.50 2.40 5.45
N PRO A 344 8.72 1.64 6.53
CA PRO A 344 8.05 0.35 6.71
C PRO A 344 6.64 0.55 7.25
N VAL A 345 5.70 -0.26 6.80
CA VAL A 345 4.37 -0.43 7.40
C VAL A 345 4.01 -1.91 7.34
N ASN A 346 3.67 -2.50 8.47
CA ASN A 346 3.36 -3.92 8.60
C ASN A 346 4.44 -4.79 7.94
N SER A 347 5.70 -4.53 8.32
CA SER A 347 6.91 -5.21 7.80
C SER A 347 7.11 -5.14 6.27
N ARG A 348 6.35 -4.28 5.56
CA ARG A 348 6.48 -4.05 4.12
C ARG A 348 7.10 -2.69 3.84
N VAL A 349 7.86 -2.60 2.77
CA VAL A 349 8.62 -1.39 2.42
C VAL A 349 7.83 -0.51 1.46
N TYR A 350 7.78 0.78 1.74
CA TYR A 350 7.10 1.81 0.94
C TYR A 350 8.02 2.98 0.64
N TYR A 351 7.85 3.60 -0.53
CA TYR A 351 8.39 4.93 -0.80
C TYR A 351 7.56 6.01 -0.10
N GLN A 352 8.21 6.93 0.59
CA GLN A 352 7.55 8.16 1.05
C GLN A 352 7.53 9.18 -0.08
N ILE A 353 6.38 9.36 -0.72
CA ILE A 353 6.21 10.12 -1.96
C ILE A 353 6.64 11.60 -1.82
N GLN A 354 6.38 12.21 -0.66
CA GLN A 354 6.77 13.60 -0.41
C GLN A 354 8.28 13.79 -0.48
N SER A 355 9.07 12.83 0.01
CA SER A 355 10.53 12.88 -0.06
C SER A 355 11.02 12.87 -1.50
N TRP A 356 10.38 12.07 -2.36
CA TRP A 356 10.66 12.06 -3.80
C TRP A 356 10.33 13.41 -4.46
N TYR A 357 9.19 14.02 -4.15
CA TYR A 357 8.84 15.33 -4.69
C TYR A 357 9.85 16.41 -4.30
N GLN A 358 10.31 16.40 -3.03
CA GLN A 358 11.32 17.34 -2.55
C GLN A 358 12.62 17.20 -3.35
N LEU A 359 13.06 15.97 -3.62
CA LEU A 359 14.26 15.73 -4.43
C LEU A 359 14.07 16.12 -5.90
N LEU A 360 12.91 15.79 -6.50
CA LEU A 360 12.61 16.18 -7.88
C LEU A 360 12.57 17.70 -8.06
N GLN A 361 12.20 18.46 -7.04
CA GLN A 361 12.21 19.92 -7.06
C GLN A 361 13.62 20.52 -7.16
N LEU A 362 14.67 19.76 -6.82
CA LEU A 362 16.06 20.18 -7.10
C LEU A 362 16.38 20.26 -8.59
N LEU A 363 15.63 19.50 -9.41
CA LEU A 363 15.88 19.45 -10.85
C LEU A 363 15.33 20.72 -11.56
N PRO A 364 16.05 21.26 -12.55
CA PRO A 364 15.50 22.26 -13.43
C PRO A 364 14.27 21.68 -14.16
N PHE A 365 13.27 22.50 -14.39
CA PHE A 365 11.99 22.08 -14.99
C PHE A 365 11.18 21.08 -14.16
N SER A 366 11.38 21.02 -12.84
CA SER A 366 10.63 20.15 -11.90
C SER A 366 9.11 20.23 -12.09
N LYS A 367 8.57 21.43 -12.41
CA LYS A 367 7.15 21.62 -12.73
C LYS A 367 6.64 20.78 -13.91
N LYS A 368 7.53 20.36 -14.84
CA LYS A 368 7.19 19.48 -15.97
C LYS A 368 7.49 18.01 -15.66
N ILE A 369 8.46 17.75 -14.81
CA ILE A 369 8.92 16.40 -14.45
C ILE A 369 7.99 15.76 -13.42
N ILE A 370 7.56 16.51 -12.41
CA ILE A 370 6.70 16.01 -11.33
C ILE A 370 5.37 15.44 -11.87
N PRO A 371 4.62 16.11 -12.76
CA PRO A 371 3.40 15.53 -13.34
C PRO A 371 3.62 14.20 -14.05
N ILE A 372 4.72 14.07 -14.81
CA ILE A 372 5.08 12.82 -15.50
C ILE A 372 5.34 11.71 -14.49
N TRP A 373 6.03 12.05 -13.39
CA TRP A 373 6.32 11.10 -12.33
C TRP A 373 5.06 10.73 -11.52
N GLN A 374 4.16 11.71 -11.30
CA GLN A 374 2.85 11.47 -10.70
C GLN A 374 2.01 10.51 -11.55
N ASP A 375 2.00 10.69 -12.86
CA ASP A 375 1.32 9.80 -13.81
C ASP A 375 1.88 8.37 -13.74
N MET A 376 3.19 8.24 -13.66
CA MET A 376 3.87 6.94 -13.58
C MET A 376 3.51 6.18 -12.31
N LEU A 377 3.36 6.89 -11.18
CA LEU A 377 2.99 6.30 -9.88
C LEU A 377 1.47 6.31 -9.60
N GLY A 378 0.66 6.96 -10.46
CA GLY A 378 -0.77 7.11 -10.24
C GLY A 378 -1.13 7.96 -9.01
N VAL A 379 -0.37 9.03 -8.71
CA VAL A 379 -0.54 9.90 -7.52
C VAL A 379 -0.91 11.35 -7.88
N ARG A 380 -1.62 11.57 -8.97
CA ARG A 380 -1.95 12.91 -9.52
C ARG A 380 -2.62 13.87 -8.53
N GLU A 381 -3.39 13.35 -7.59
CA GLU A 381 -4.23 14.14 -6.66
C GLU A 381 -3.46 14.66 -5.45
N THR A 382 -2.15 14.43 -5.36
CA THR A 382 -1.37 14.80 -4.20
C THR A 382 -0.75 16.18 -4.34
N GLU A 383 -0.91 17.00 -3.32
CA GLU A 383 -0.20 18.26 -3.21
C GLU A 383 1.32 18.04 -3.18
N VAL A 384 2.02 18.79 -4.04
CA VAL A 384 3.49 18.76 -4.05
C VAL A 384 3.99 19.58 -2.86
N PRO A 385 4.75 19.00 -1.92
CA PRO A 385 5.23 19.71 -0.76
C PRO A 385 6.14 20.87 -1.15
N GLN A 386 6.19 21.89 -0.32
CA GLN A 386 7.13 23.00 -0.52
C GLN A 386 8.57 22.51 -0.41
N MET A 387 9.45 23.12 -1.19
CA MET A 387 10.89 22.84 -1.07
C MET A 387 11.40 23.24 0.33
N PRO A 388 12.27 22.42 0.94
CA PRO A 388 12.91 22.80 2.20
C PRO A 388 13.70 24.11 2.13
N VAL A 389 14.27 24.43 0.95
CA VAL A 389 15.08 25.63 0.72
C VAL A 389 14.80 26.21 -0.66
N HIS A 390 14.66 27.52 -0.76
CA HIS A 390 14.56 28.22 -2.02
C HIS A 390 15.93 28.35 -2.73
N LEU A 391 16.05 27.74 -3.91
CA LEU A 391 17.24 27.83 -4.75
C LEU A 391 17.22 29.12 -5.59
N SER A 392 18.31 29.89 -5.58
CA SER A 392 18.49 31.05 -6.42
C SER A 392 18.55 30.68 -7.91
N ALA A 393 18.25 31.64 -8.81
CA ALA A 393 18.34 31.41 -10.26
C ALA A 393 19.75 30.98 -10.69
N PHE A 394 20.77 31.56 -10.10
CA PHE A 394 22.18 31.19 -10.34
C PHE A 394 22.46 29.75 -9.92
N LYS A 395 21.97 29.32 -8.75
CA LYS A 395 22.14 27.95 -8.28
C LYS A 395 21.43 26.94 -9.20
N ARG A 396 20.22 27.29 -9.67
CA ARG A 396 19.50 26.46 -10.65
C ARG A 396 20.25 26.31 -11.96
N LEU A 397 20.89 27.38 -12.44
CA LEU A 397 21.75 27.32 -13.63
C LEU A 397 22.98 26.42 -13.39
N GLN A 398 23.63 26.52 -12.23
CA GLN A 398 24.74 25.64 -11.86
C GLN A 398 24.31 24.17 -11.82
N ILE A 399 23.13 23.87 -11.24
CA ILE A 399 22.58 22.49 -11.21
C ILE A 399 22.32 22.01 -12.64
N MET A 400 21.75 22.85 -13.51
CA MET A 400 21.52 22.50 -14.90
C MET A 400 22.80 22.15 -15.64
N LEU A 401 23.87 22.95 -15.48
CA LEU A 401 25.16 22.69 -16.09
C LEU A 401 25.80 21.38 -15.56
N ARG A 402 25.65 21.11 -14.26
CA ARG A 402 26.10 19.83 -13.68
C ARG A 402 25.31 18.66 -14.24
N ILE A 403 23.99 18.73 -14.35
CA ILE A 403 23.17 17.66 -14.95
C ILE A 403 23.64 17.38 -16.37
N ILE A 404 23.87 18.40 -17.19
CA ILE A 404 24.37 18.24 -18.56
C ILE A 404 25.71 17.50 -18.54
N ARG A 405 26.65 17.93 -17.67
CA ARG A 405 27.95 17.27 -17.51
C ARG A 405 27.81 15.81 -17.09
N GLU A 406 26.98 15.54 -16.08
CA GLU A 406 26.76 14.17 -15.58
C GLU A 406 26.16 13.28 -16.67
N PHE A 407 25.21 13.80 -17.46
CA PHE A 407 24.66 13.09 -18.62
C PHE A 407 25.69 12.73 -19.68
N TRP A 408 26.59 13.67 -20.01
CA TRP A 408 27.65 13.42 -20.99
C TRP A 408 28.69 12.44 -20.47
N THR A 409 29.00 12.47 -19.20
CA THR A 409 30.04 11.63 -18.58
C THR A 409 29.51 10.32 -18.02
N ALA A 410 28.18 10.12 -17.96
CA ALA A 410 27.55 8.94 -17.35
C ALA A 410 28.14 7.60 -17.86
N PRO A 411 28.32 7.35 -19.18
CA PRO A 411 28.90 6.08 -19.62
C PRO A 411 30.34 5.85 -19.15
N LYS A 412 31.14 6.91 -19.03
CA LYS A 412 32.49 6.84 -18.50
C LYS A 412 32.49 6.54 -17.00
N GLN A 413 31.64 7.22 -16.26
CA GLN A 413 31.50 7.01 -14.81
C GLN A 413 30.96 5.62 -14.47
N MET A 414 29.99 5.12 -15.25
CA MET A 414 29.49 3.75 -15.11
C MET A 414 30.59 2.70 -15.33
N ARG A 415 31.42 2.88 -16.36
CA ARG A 415 32.58 2.01 -16.57
C ARG A 415 33.55 2.05 -15.40
N GLN A 416 33.84 3.22 -14.86
CA GLN A 416 34.67 3.38 -13.68
C GLN A 416 34.06 2.69 -12.45
N LEU A 417 32.74 2.80 -12.27
CA LEU A 417 32.01 2.10 -11.19
C LEU A 417 32.15 0.57 -11.32
N GLU A 418 32.04 0.01 -12.53
CA GLU A 418 32.23 -1.42 -12.76
C GLU A 418 33.68 -1.88 -12.44
N GLU A 419 34.69 -1.11 -12.87
CA GLU A 419 36.09 -1.38 -12.55
C GLU A 419 36.37 -1.31 -11.04
N GLN A 420 35.83 -0.31 -10.36
CA GLN A 420 35.90 -0.16 -8.90
C GLN A 420 35.19 -1.32 -8.19
N PHE A 421 33.99 -1.67 -8.64
CA PHE A 421 33.21 -2.75 -8.04
C PHE A 421 33.98 -4.07 -8.11
N ALA A 422 34.56 -4.40 -9.27
CA ALA A 422 35.40 -5.62 -9.44
C ALA A 422 36.64 -5.62 -8.52
N GLN A 423 37.18 -4.43 -8.20
CA GLN A 423 38.30 -4.32 -7.26
C GLN A 423 37.81 -4.52 -5.81
N ILE A 424 36.69 -3.90 -5.42
CA ILE A 424 36.10 -4.03 -4.10
C ILE A 424 35.69 -5.47 -3.81
N GLN A 425 35.11 -6.17 -4.81
CA GLN A 425 34.75 -7.57 -4.68
C GLN A 425 35.97 -8.43 -4.39
N ARG A 426 37.04 -8.25 -5.15
CA ARG A 426 38.32 -8.97 -4.90
C ARG A 426 38.93 -8.67 -3.53
N GLN A 427 38.86 -7.42 -3.07
CA GLN A 427 39.33 -7.04 -1.74
C GLN A 427 38.47 -7.67 -0.65
N TYR A 428 37.16 -7.71 -0.83
CA TYR A 428 36.24 -8.39 0.08
C TYR A 428 36.58 -9.89 0.17
N GLU A 429 36.69 -10.58 -0.96
CA GLU A 429 37.02 -12.01 -1.04
C GLU A 429 38.39 -12.35 -0.38
N ALA A 430 39.33 -11.42 -0.43
CA ALA A 430 40.64 -11.57 0.24
C ALA A 430 40.58 -11.25 1.75
N SER A 431 39.63 -10.46 2.20
CA SER A 431 39.57 -9.99 3.59
C SER A 431 38.47 -10.70 4.43
N PHE A 432 37.48 -11.26 3.78
CA PHE A 432 36.39 -11.99 4.47
C PHE A 432 36.88 -13.39 4.88
N SER A 433 36.74 -13.70 6.15
CA SER A 433 36.88 -15.05 6.70
C SER A 433 35.70 -15.34 7.62
N PRO A 434 35.08 -16.53 7.58
CA PRO A 434 34.08 -16.94 8.56
C PRO A 434 34.58 -16.94 10.01
N ASP A 435 35.91 -17.09 10.21
CA ASP A 435 36.56 -17.12 11.53
C ASP A 435 37.03 -15.72 11.99
N ALA A 436 36.76 -14.66 11.21
CA ALA A 436 37.13 -13.30 11.60
C ALA A 436 36.30 -12.84 12.80
N ASP A 437 36.89 -12.05 13.68
CA ASP A 437 36.19 -11.50 14.84
C ASP A 437 35.07 -10.53 14.45
N ALA A 438 34.11 -10.31 15.35
CA ALA A 438 32.93 -9.49 15.07
C ALA A 438 33.28 -8.04 14.69
N GLU A 439 34.33 -7.43 15.29
CA GLU A 439 34.74 -6.05 14.94
C GLU A 439 35.33 -5.98 13.53
N THR A 440 36.08 -6.98 13.11
CA THR A 440 36.57 -7.10 11.72
C THR A 440 35.39 -7.23 10.75
N LEU A 441 34.40 -8.06 11.03
CA LEU A 441 33.21 -8.24 10.21
C LEU A 441 32.37 -6.95 10.12
N ILE A 442 32.17 -6.24 11.22
CA ILE A 442 31.49 -4.93 11.26
C ILE A 442 32.29 -3.89 10.45
N GLY A 443 33.62 -3.93 10.57
CA GLY A 443 34.52 -3.09 9.77
C GLY A 443 34.34 -3.30 8.26
N LEU A 444 34.18 -4.56 7.82
CA LEU A 444 33.88 -4.89 6.42
C LEU A 444 32.53 -4.30 5.96
N VAL A 445 31.48 -4.36 6.79
CA VAL A 445 30.17 -3.72 6.46
C VAL A 445 30.36 -2.21 6.24
N SER A 446 31.08 -1.55 7.14
CA SER A 446 31.35 -0.10 7.05
C SER A 446 32.16 0.25 5.80
N LYS A 447 33.18 -0.54 5.50
CA LYS A 447 34.02 -0.36 4.31
C LYS A 447 33.23 -0.56 3.01
N LEU A 448 32.45 -1.65 2.89
CA LEU A 448 31.62 -1.90 1.73
C LEU A 448 30.61 -0.76 1.51
N LYS A 449 30.05 -0.22 2.59
CA LYS A 449 29.15 0.93 2.53
C LYS A 449 29.86 2.18 1.99
N GLU A 450 31.03 2.52 2.53
CA GLU A 450 31.79 3.70 2.11
C GLU A 450 32.26 3.57 0.66
N ASP A 451 32.78 2.41 0.27
CA ASP A 451 33.40 2.19 -1.03
C ASP A 451 32.37 2.05 -2.17
N ILE A 452 31.18 1.50 -1.86
CA ILE A 452 30.16 1.20 -2.87
C ILE A 452 29.01 2.19 -2.82
N LEU A 453 28.29 2.30 -1.67
CA LEU A 453 27.05 3.07 -1.60
C LEU A 453 27.27 4.56 -1.80
N ALA A 454 28.44 5.08 -1.42
CA ALA A 454 28.78 6.49 -1.64
C ALA A 454 28.91 6.87 -3.13
N HIS A 455 29.10 5.91 -4.01
CA HIS A 455 29.27 6.12 -5.46
C HIS A 455 28.12 5.51 -6.29
N TRP A 456 27.15 4.85 -5.64
CA TRP A 456 26.05 4.18 -6.32
C TRP A 456 25.04 5.13 -6.97
N ASP A 457 25.04 6.39 -6.60
CA ASP A 457 24.17 7.45 -7.14
C ASP A 457 24.31 7.62 -8.67
N ILE A 458 25.45 7.25 -9.28
CA ILE A 458 25.64 7.30 -10.72
C ILE A 458 24.71 6.32 -11.46
N THR A 459 24.29 5.23 -10.83
CA THR A 459 23.33 4.30 -11.43
C THR A 459 21.98 4.96 -11.68
N LEU A 460 21.51 5.84 -10.78
CA LEU A 460 20.30 6.64 -10.96
C LEU A 460 20.44 7.63 -12.13
N VAL A 461 21.62 8.21 -12.30
CA VAL A 461 21.92 9.08 -13.46
C VAL A 461 21.90 8.26 -14.74
N ASN A 462 22.42 7.02 -14.71
CA ASN A 462 22.39 6.12 -15.86
C ASN A 462 20.97 5.65 -16.19
N ASP A 463 20.12 5.40 -15.20
CA ASP A 463 18.72 5.04 -15.43
C ASP A 463 17.98 6.17 -16.14
N LEU A 464 18.18 7.41 -15.72
CA LEU A 464 17.64 8.59 -16.41
C LEU A 464 18.23 8.74 -17.82
N TYR A 465 19.52 8.48 -17.98
CA TYR A 465 20.22 8.50 -19.27
C TYR A 465 19.61 7.46 -20.23
N ALA A 466 19.46 6.22 -19.78
CA ALA A 466 18.85 5.15 -20.56
C ALA A 466 17.40 5.51 -20.95
N PHE A 467 16.60 6.00 -20.00
CA PHE A 467 15.21 6.40 -20.22
C PHE A 467 15.09 7.51 -21.30
N VAL A 468 15.89 8.57 -21.18
CA VAL A 468 15.86 9.69 -22.14
C VAL A 468 16.22 9.26 -23.55
N TYR A 469 17.34 8.53 -23.70
CA TYR A 469 17.80 8.11 -25.04
C TYR A 469 16.88 7.04 -25.65
N THR A 470 16.33 6.14 -24.86
CA THR A 470 15.30 5.18 -25.31
C THR A 470 14.03 5.90 -25.74
N GLY A 471 13.57 6.90 -25.00
CA GLY A 471 12.41 7.71 -25.32
C GLY A 471 12.60 8.52 -26.61
N LEU A 472 13.76 9.14 -26.81
CA LEU A 472 14.11 9.85 -28.05
C LEU A 472 14.20 8.89 -29.24
N LEU A 473 14.76 7.70 -29.05
CA LEU A 473 14.87 6.69 -30.10
C LEU A 473 13.47 6.19 -30.53
N LYS A 474 12.55 5.94 -29.56
CA LYS A 474 11.16 5.58 -29.85
C LYS A 474 10.42 6.65 -30.69
N LYS A 475 10.67 7.94 -30.42
CA LYS A 475 10.09 9.06 -31.21
C LYS A 475 10.68 9.18 -32.61
N SER A 476 11.94 8.78 -32.83
CA SER A 476 12.64 8.93 -34.11
C SER A 476 12.32 7.83 -35.12
N ARG A 477 11.70 6.71 -34.68
CA ARG A 477 11.30 5.58 -35.52
C ARG A 477 9.86 5.16 -35.25
N ARG A 478 9.16 4.59 -36.23
CA ARG A 478 7.90 3.87 -36.01
C ARG A 478 8.16 2.62 -35.14
N GLY A 479 8.04 2.80 -33.88
CA GLY A 479 7.95 2.01 -32.66
C GLY A 479 8.43 0.54 -32.54
N GLY A 480 8.15 -0.36 -33.47
CA GLY A 480 8.30 -1.81 -33.24
C GLY A 480 9.76 -2.35 -33.26
N ALA A 481 10.56 -1.94 -34.24
CA ALA A 481 11.94 -2.47 -34.40
C ALA A 481 12.92 -2.04 -33.28
N VAL A 482 12.70 -0.89 -32.66
CA VAL A 482 13.56 -0.38 -31.60
C VAL A 482 13.32 -1.11 -30.29
N GLN A 483 12.09 -1.53 -30.04
CA GLN A 483 11.71 -2.26 -28.83
C GLN A 483 12.34 -3.66 -28.83
N ALA A 484 12.39 -4.32 -30.01
CA ALA A 484 13.05 -5.61 -30.19
C ALA A 484 14.57 -5.53 -29.98
N GLU A 485 15.22 -4.45 -30.46
CA GLU A 485 16.68 -4.27 -30.28
C GLU A 485 17.08 -3.99 -28.84
N ILE A 486 16.28 -3.24 -28.07
CA ILE A 486 16.54 -2.96 -26.66
C ILE A 486 16.30 -4.22 -25.84
N ALA A 487 15.22 -4.92 -26.11
CA ALA A 487 14.92 -6.21 -25.50
C ALA A 487 16.07 -7.22 -25.71
N GLY A 488 16.68 -7.26 -26.91
CA GLY A 488 17.79 -8.16 -27.19
C GLY A 488 19.04 -7.95 -26.34
N ILE A 489 19.26 -6.75 -25.77
CA ILE A 489 20.42 -6.48 -24.91
C ILE A 489 20.12 -6.83 -23.46
N GLU A 490 18.93 -6.45 -23.00
CA GLU A 490 18.42 -6.90 -21.71
C GLU A 490 18.43 -8.42 -21.65
N GLN A 491 18.09 -9.08 -22.77
CA GLN A 491 18.06 -10.52 -22.96
C GLN A 491 19.40 -11.20 -22.67
N ILE A 492 20.47 -10.68 -23.18
CA ILE A 492 21.81 -11.35 -23.12
C ILE A 492 22.30 -11.43 -21.69
N GLU A 493 22.15 -10.40 -20.88
CA GLU A 493 22.64 -10.36 -19.50
C GLU A 493 21.71 -11.07 -18.50
N SER A 494 20.39 -10.92 -18.65
CA SER A 494 19.42 -11.58 -17.77
C SER A 494 19.32 -13.09 -17.99
N MET A 495 19.60 -13.57 -19.21
CA MET A 495 19.57 -14.99 -19.56
C MET A 495 20.88 -15.74 -19.19
N ARG A 496 21.97 -15.06 -18.86
CA ARG A 496 23.27 -15.71 -18.54
C ARG A 496 23.15 -16.77 -17.45
N PRO A 497 22.47 -16.54 -16.30
CA PRO A 497 22.32 -17.58 -15.27
C PRO A 497 21.55 -18.82 -15.79
N ALA A 498 20.48 -18.61 -16.56
CA ALA A 498 19.68 -19.70 -17.11
C ALA A 498 20.43 -20.53 -18.13
N LEU A 499 21.20 -19.88 -19.04
CA LEU A 499 22.06 -20.56 -20.00
C LEU A 499 23.19 -21.33 -19.31
N ALA A 500 23.76 -20.77 -18.24
CA ALA A 500 24.77 -21.46 -17.46
C ALA A 500 24.21 -22.69 -16.73
N LEU A 501 23.01 -22.60 -16.15
CA LEU A 501 22.30 -23.76 -15.57
C LEU A 501 22.01 -24.82 -16.60
N GLN A 502 21.58 -24.45 -17.81
CA GLN A 502 21.34 -25.40 -18.89
C GLN A 502 22.62 -26.09 -19.31
N ALA A 503 23.75 -25.37 -19.40
CA ALA A 503 25.05 -25.93 -19.72
C ALA A 503 25.51 -26.93 -18.63
N LEU A 504 25.39 -26.60 -17.36
CA LEU A 504 25.65 -27.49 -16.23
C LEU A 504 24.77 -28.75 -16.27
N THR A 505 23.49 -28.58 -16.56
CA THR A 505 22.57 -29.71 -16.69
C THR A 505 22.92 -30.63 -17.85
N ALA A 506 23.32 -30.05 -19.00
CA ALA A 506 23.77 -30.86 -20.14
C ALA A 506 24.99 -31.69 -19.80
N GLN A 507 25.95 -31.13 -19.06
CA GLN A 507 27.11 -31.88 -18.57
C GLN A 507 26.73 -32.95 -17.54
N LEU A 508 25.77 -32.66 -16.64
CA LEU A 508 25.24 -33.64 -15.69
C LEU A 508 24.59 -34.86 -16.39
N LYS A 509 24.04 -34.68 -17.62
CA LYS A 509 23.47 -35.80 -18.40
C LYS A 509 24.49 -36.75 -19.00
N ALA A 510 25.73 -36.37 -19.04
CA ALA A 510 26.81 -37.25 -19.53
C ALA A 510 27.01 -38.46 -18.59
N GLU A 511 27.16 -39.65 -19.15
CA GLU A 511 27.31 -40.90 -18.37
C GLU A 511 28.53 -40.86 -17.45
N GLU A 512 29.62 -40.20 -17.85
CA GLU A 512 30.86 -40.01 -17.08
C GLU A 512 30.63 -39.27 -15.76
N ASN A 513 29.55 -38.50 -15.64
CA ASN A 513 29.21 -37.71 -14.45
C ASN A 513 28.20 -38.39 -13.51
N ALA A 514 27.95 -39.72 -13.68
CA ALA A 514 27.03 -40.47 -12.83
C ALA A 514 27.42 -40.46 -11.33
N GLU A 515 28.71 -40.53 -11.02
CA GLU A 515 29.24 -40.48 -9.66
C GLU A 515 29.00 -39.07 -9.04
N ILE A 516 29.13 -38.02 -9.82
CA ILE A 516 28.92 -36.66 -9.38
C ILE A 516 27.43 -36.43 -9.07
N ARG A 517 26.49 -36.99 -9.85
CA ARG A 517 25.07 -36.95 -9.59
C ARG A 517 24.72 -37.61 -8.24
N GLN A 518 25.26 -38.81 -8.01
CA GLN A 518 25.07 -39.53 -6.76
C GLN A 518 25.67 -38.77 -5.56
N ALA A 519 26.89 -38.23 -5.72
CA ALA A 519 27.50 -37.43 -4.68
C ALA A 519 26.69 -36.16 -4.34
N MET A 520 26.08 -35.52 -5.35
CA MET A 520 25.21 -34.35 -5.18
C MET A 520 23.95 -34.65 -4.36
N GLU A 521 23.42 -35.89 -4.42
CA GLU A 521 22.26 -36.34 -3.65
C GLU A 521 22.63 -36.74 -2.21
N THR A 522 23.81 -37.27 -1.99
CA THR A 522 24.16 -37.99 -0.75
C THR A 522 25.14 -37.25 0.16
N GLU A 523 25.94 -36.33 -0.38
CA GLU A 523 26.94 -35.62 0.40
C GLU A 523 26.48 -34.26 0.89
N SER A 524 27.08 -33.82 1.98
CA SER A 524 26.89 -32.42 2.40
C SER A 524 27.51 -31.45 1.38
N PRO A 525 26.96 -30.25 1.21
CA PRO A 525 27.47 -29.28 0.24
C PRO A 525 28.98 -28.98 0.37
N ALA A 526 29.46 -28.88 1.61
CA ALA A 526 30.87 -28.62 1.88
C ALA A 526 31.80 -29.77 1.37
N VAL A 527 31.41 -31.02 1.58
CA VAL A 527 32.12 -32.19 1.11
C VAL A 527 32.08 -32.27 -0.41
N PHE A 528 30.91 -32.10 -1.02
CA PHE A 528 30.71 -32.12 -2.46
C PHE A 528 31.58 -31.04 -3.15
N LEU A 529 31.54 -29.79 -2.70
CA LEU A 529 32.28 -28.67 -3.32
C LEU A 529 33.81 -28.79 -3.13
N SER A 530 34.31 -29.62 -2.20
CA SER A 530 35.73 -29.90 -2.02
C SER A 530 36.29 -30.92 -3.01
N ARG A 531 35.46 -31.59 -3.82
CA ARG A 531 35.91 -32.62 -4.79
C ARG A 531 36.68 -31.98 -5.94
N HIS A 532 37.79 -32.59 -6.29
CA HIS A 532 38.62 -32.22 -7.45
C HIS A 532 38.05 -32.83 -8.76
N HIS A 533 36.97 -32.29 -9.27
CA HIS A 533 36.34 -32.72 -10.51
C HIS A 533 35.96 -31.50 -11.38
N PRO A 534 36.14 -31.53 -12.72
CA PRO A 534 35.87 -30.41 -13.62
C PRO A 534 34.42 -29.85 -13.46
N LEU A 535 33.41 -30.70 -13.43
CA LEU A 535 32.03 -30.29 -13.28
C LEU A 535 31.76 -29.63 -11.91
N VAL A 536 32.40 -30.11 -10.83
CA VAL A 536 32.31 -29.48 -9.51
C VAL A 536 32.94 -28.09 -9.51
N GLN A 537 34.06 -27.92 -10.24
CA GLN A 537 34.69 -26.60 -10.43
C GLN A 537 33.76 -25.64 -11.18
N GLU A 538 33.03 -26.10 -12.21
CA GLU A 538 32.07 -25.28 -12.94
C GLU A 538 30.87 -24.95 -12.10
N ILE A 539 30.34 -25.87 -11.27
CA ILE A 539 29.29 -25.61 -10.31
C ILE A 539 29.75 -24.56 -9.26
N THR A 540 30.98 -24.70 -8.77
CA THR A 540 31.60 -23.72 -7.87
C THR A 540 31.72 -22.35 -8.51
N HIS A 541 32.15 -22.32 -9.80
CA HIS A 541 32.20 -21.08 -10.57
C HIS A 541 30.82 -20.44 -10.75
N PHE A 542 29.80 -21.26 -11.04
CA PHE A 542 28.40 -20.79 -11.11
C PHE A 542 27.96 -20.18 -9.80
N ILE A 543 28.19 -20.84 -8.66
CA ILE A 543 27.88 -20.30 -7.33
C ILE A 543 28.64 -19.00 -7.09
N HIS A 544 29.86 -18.89 -7.51
CA HIS A 544 30.67 -17.67 -7.37
C HIS A 544 30.11 -16.53 -8.22
N GLU A 545 29.68 -16.76 -9.43
CA GLU A 545 29.23 -15.73 -10.36
C GLU A 545 27.73 -15.36 -10.14
N PHE A 546 26.88 -16.36 -9.93
CA PHE A 546 25.42 -16.21 -9.90
C PHE A 546 24.77 -16.68 -8.58
N GLY A 547 25.55 -17.17 -7.64
CA GLY A 547 25.03 -17.81 -6.43
C GLY A 547 24.22 -16.89 -5.52
N ASP A 548 24.31 -15.58 -5.67
CA ASP A 548 23.49 -14.61 -4.97
C ASP A 548 22.16 -14.33 -5.68
N ARG A 549 21.98 -14.82 -6.92
CA ARG A 549 20.69 -14.78 -7.63
C ARG A 549 19.72 -15.77 -7.01
N ALA A 550 18.59 -15.26 -6.51
CA ALA A 550 17.51 -16.03 -5.92
C ALA A 550 16.21 -15.22 -6.02
N PRO A 551 15.07 -15.87 -5.86
CA PRO A 551 13.83 -15.16 -5.54
C PRO A 551 14.06 -14.22 -4.35
N GLU A 552 13.55 -12.99 -4.44
CA GLU A 552 13.71 -11.99 -3.36
C GLU A 552 15.18 -11.68 -2.99
N GLU A 553 16.08 -11.72 -3.96
CA GLU A 553 17.54 -11.64 -3.79
C GLU A 553 18.05 -10.40 -3.02
N LEU A 554 17.24 -9.34 -2.95
CA LEU A 554 17.56 -8.11 -2.23
C LEU A 554 17.10 -8.12 -0.76
N LYS A 555 16.47 -9.18 -0.28
CA LYS A 555 16.24 -9.37 1.15
C LYS A 555 17.40 -10.13 1.78
N LEU A 556 17.93 -9.65 2.89
CA LEU A 556 19.11 -10.25 3.53
C LEU A 556 18.81 -11.62 4.13
N GLU A 557 17.57 -11.84 4.58
CA GLU A 557 17.08 -13.13 5.10
C GLU A 557 16.91 -14.20 4.02
N THR A 558 16.85 -13.82 2.75
CA THR A 558 16.60 -14.79 1.66
C THR A 558 17.76 -15.78 1.51
N PRO A 559 17.49 -17.09 1.54
CA PRO A 559 18.50 -18.09 1.26
C PRO A 559 18.84 -18.11 -0.25
N THR A 560 20.12 -18.07 -0.57
CA THR A 560 20.65 -18.06 -1.96
C THR A 560 21.46 -19.31 -2.23
N PHE A 561 21.79 -19.59 -3.49
CA PHE A 561 22.66 -20.72 -3.83
C PHE A 561 24.06 -20.60 -3.22
N ARG A 562 24.53 -19.40 -2.91
CA ARG A 562 25.79 -19.17 -2.19
C ARG A 562 25.70 -19.60 -0.73
N THR A 563 24.60 -19.27 -0.07
CA THR A 563 24.39 -19.60 1.35
C THR A 563 23.82 -21.01 1.58
N HIS A 564 23.08 -21.54 0.58
CA HIS A 564 22.43 -22.85 0.58
C HIS A 564 22.68 -23.58 -0.75
N PRO A 565 23.89 -24.10 -0.98
CA PRO A 565 24.24 -24.77 -2.24
C PRO A 565 23.35 -26.00 -2.56
N GLU A 566 22.81 -26.65 -1.54
CA GLU A 566 21.87 -27.77 -1.67
C GLU A 566 20.63 -27.44 -2.50
N ARG A 567 20.21 -26.17 -2.52
CA ARG A 567 19.10 -25.70 -3.38
C ARG A 567 19.48 -25.73 -4.86
N LEU A 568 20.71 -25.35 -5.19
CA LEU A 568 21.23 -25.47 -6.54
C LEU A 568 21.35 -26.93 -6.96
N PHE A 569 21.81 -27.79 -6.05
CA PHE A 569 21.95 -29.22 -6.33
C PHE A 569 20.58 -29.84 -6.62
N LYS A 570 19.57 -29.56 -5.78
CA LYS A 570 18.20 -29.99 -6.00
C LYS A 570 17.67 -29.51 -7.37
N LEU A 571 17.89 -28.25 -7.71
CA LEU A 571 17.48 -27.66 -8.98
C LEU A 571 18.15 -28.36 -10.18
N LEU A 572 19.46 -28.56 -10.14
CA LEU A 572 20.19 -29.24 -11.20
C LEU A 572 19.75 -30.70 -11.40
N LEU A 573 19.47 -31.41 -10.32
CA LEU A 573 18.93 -32.77 -10.37
C LEU A 573 17.51 -32.82 -10.93
N GLN A 574 16.65 -31.88 -10.59
CA GLN A 574 15.31 -31.75 -11.18
C GLN A 574 15.40 -31.48 -12.69
N MET A 575 16.27 -30.55 -13.12
CA MET A 575 16.50 -30.26 -14.55
C MET A 575 17.10 -31.45 -15.29
N TYR A 576 17.93 -32.26 -14.63
CA TYR A 576 18.48 -33.50 -15.19
C TYR A 576 17.38 -34.52 -15.54
N GLN A 577 16.35 -34.65 -14.71
CA GLN A 577 15.24 -35.58 -14.87
C GLN A 577 14.27 -35.17 -16.00
N GLN A 578 14.31 -33.95 -16.47
CA GLN A 578 13.39 -33.40 -17.46
C GLN A 578 13.95 -33.47 -18.91
N GLU A 579 13.06 -33.53 -19.91
CA GLU A 579 13.44 -33.42 -21.31
C GLU A 579 13.87 -31.99 -21.66
N GLU A 580 14.98 -31.89 -22.45
CA GLU A 580 15.52 -30.58 -22.84
C GLU A 580 14.57 -29.79 -23.76
N LYS A 581 13.96 -28.72 -23.29
CA LYS A 581 13.61 -27.59 -24.17
C LYS A 581 14.87 -26.75 -24.41
N LYS A 582 15.45 -26.80 -25.62
CA LYS A 582 16.57 -25.91 -25.95
C LYS A 582 16.10 -24.46 -25.88
N LEU A 583 16.62 -23.73 -24.91
CA LEU A 583 16.59 -22.28 -24.89
C LEU A 583 17.45 -21.77 -26.06
N ALA A 584 16.85 -21.65 -27.24
CA ALA A 584 17.52 -20.99 -28.35
C ALA A 584 17.22 -19.49 -28.21
N PRO A 585 18.22 -18.65 -27.98
CA PRO A 585 18.00 -17.22 -28.12
C PRO A 585 17.45 -17.00 -29.54
N GLN A 586 16.25 -16.45 -29.67
CA GLN A 586 15.77 -16.03 -30.99
C GLN A 586 16.83 -15.11 -31.56
N LYS A 587 17.55 -15.57 -32.60
CA LYS A 587 18.38 -14.69 -33.41
C LYS A 587 17.44 -13.63 -33.97
N LEU A 588 17.44 -12.45 -33.33
CA LEU A 588 16.86 -11.28 -33.94
C LEU A 588 17.55 -11.12 -35.31
N GLU A 589 16.78 -11.38 -36.37
CA GLU A 589 17.26 -11.05 -37.72
C GLU A 589 17.70 -9.59 -37.68
N GLU A 590 18.99 -9.35 -37.93
CA GLU A 590 19.50 -8.00 -38.10
C GLU A 590 18.77 -7.40 -39.29
N VAL A 591 17.70 -6.69 -39.00
CA VAL A 591 17.05 -5.85 -39.99
C VAL A 591 18.01 -4.70 -40.26
N GLU A 592 18.91 -4.90 -41.21
CA GLU A 592 19.76 -3.86 -41.80
C GLU A 592 18.87 -2.84 -42.52
N GLN A 593 18.13 -2.06 -41.78
CA GLN A 593 17.57 -0.83 -42.30
C GLN A 593 18.62 0.26 -42.21
N LYS A 594 19.02 0.80 -43.35
CA LYS A 594 19.85 2.01 -43.45
C LYS A 594 19.26 3.11 -42.57
N SER A 595 19.71 3.23 -41.34
CA SER A 595 19.28 4.27 -40.41
C SER A 595 20.18 5.50 -40.57
N GLY A 596 19.59 6.68 -40.51
CA GLY A 596 20.37 7.93 -40.57
C GLY A 596 21.33 8.08 -39.39
N TRP A 597 22.40 8.86 -39.56
CA TRP A 597 23.43 9.13 -38.55
C TRP A 597 22.85 9.44 -37.15
N TRP A 598 21.81 10.24 -37.06
CA TRP A 598 21.16 10.65 -35.81
C TRP A 598 20.51 9.46 -35.09
N THR A 599 19.81 8.60 -35.81
CA THR A 599 19.17 7.41 -35.23
C THR A 599 20.23 6.42 -34.72
N ASN A 600 21.34 6.23 -35.45
CA ASN A 600 22.45 5.39 -34.99
C ASN A 600 23.12 5.95 -33.73
N PHE A 601 23.27 7.27 -33.64
CA PHE A 601 23.77 7.92 -32.44
C PHE A 601 22.85 7.67 -31.24
N LEU A 602 21.54 7.90 -31.38
CA LEU A 602 20.56 7.63 -30.31
C LEU A 602 20.53 6.17 -29.91
N ARG A 603 20.59 5.25 -30.89
CA ARG A 603 20.65 3.82 -30.69
C ARG A 603 21.87 3.43 -29.82
N LYS A 604 23.06 3.84 -30.21
CA LYS A 604 24.29 3.54 -29.47
C LYS A 604 24.22 4.04 -28.02
N ARG A 605 23.66 5.22 -27.79
CA ARG A 605 23.50 5.78 -26.44
C ARG A 605 22.47 5.02 -25.61
N ALA A 606 21.32 4.70 -26.18
CA ALA A 606 20.29 3.91 -25.51
C ALA A 606 20.83 2.52 -25.11
N MET A 607 21.48 1.82 -26.07
CA MET A 607 22.10 0.51 -25.81
C MET A 607 23.15 0.55 -24.69
N THR A 608 23.99 1.58 -24.67
CA THR A 608 25.00 1.74 -23.62
C THR A 608 24.34 1.93 -22.24
N GLY A 609 23.31 2.78 -22.16
CA GLY A 609 22.58 3.01 -20.91
C GLY A 609 21.89 1.76 -20.38
N VAL A 610 21.23 1.00 -21.26
CA VAL A 610 20.55 -0.25 -20.92
C VAL A 610 21.54 -1.32 -20.44
N LYS A 611 22.65 -1.48 -21.14
CA LYS A 611 23.72 -2.41 -20.72
C LYS A 611 24.20 -2.12 -19.30
N TYR A 612 24.53 -0.87 -18.99
CA TYR A 612 24.99 -0.48 -17.65
C TYR A 612 23.90 -0.61 -16.59
N ARG A 613 22.65 -0.44 -16.96
CA ARG A 613 21.50 -0.68 -16.05
C ARG A 613 21.45 -2.15 -15.62
N GLU A 614 21.56 -3.09 -16.56
CA GLU A 614 21.52 -4.51 -16.25
C GLU A 614 22.78 -4.97 -15.47
N SER A 615 23.97 -4.50 -15.85
CA SER A 615 25.20 -4.74 -15.09
C SER A 615 25.10 -4.21 -13.65
N SER A 616 24.52 -3.02 -13.44
CA SER A 616 24.29 -2.46 -12.09
C SER A 616 23.36 -3.32 -11.26
N ARG A 617 22.31 -3.90 -11.87
CA ARG A 617 21.39 -4.82 -11.18
C ARG A 617 22.11 -6.05 -10.65
N LEU A 618 22.98 -6.68 -11.48
CA LEU A 618 23.76 -7.83 -11.05
C LEU A 618 24.74 -7.45 -9.94
N ASN A 619 25.42 -6.32 -10.04
CA ASN A 619 26.34 -5.85 -9.01
C ASN A 619 25.62 -5.52 -7.71
N ARG A 620 24.39 -4.99 -7.79
CA ARG A 620 23.54 -4.79 -6.59
C ARG A 620 23.27 -6.11 -5.87
N THR A 621 22.88 -7.15 -6.60
CA THR A 621 22.69 -8.50 -6.03
C THR A 621 23.94 -9.01 -5.32
N ARG A 622 25.11 -8.81 -5.91
CA ARG A 622 26.41 -9.20 -5.31
C ARG A 622 26.70 -8.43 -4.01
N ILE A 623 26.36 -7.13 -3.94
CA ILE A 623 26.49 -6.35 -2.69
C ILE A 623 25.65 -6.98 -1.58
N TYR A 624 24.39 -7.28 -1.89
CA TYR A 624 23.51 -7.93 -0.91
C TYR A 624 24.01 -9.31 -0.52
N GLY A 625 24.62 -10.05 -1.44
CA GLY A 625 25.30 -11.33 -1.18
C GLY A 625 26.44 -11.19 -0.17
N MET A 626 27.34 -10.21 -0.38
CA MET A 626 28.45 -9.93 0.55
C MET A 626 27.92 -9.54 1.94
N MET A 627 26.94 -8.66 2.01
CA MET A 627 26.33 -8.25 3.28
C MET A 627 25.65 -9.42 3.99
N ARG A 628 24.90 -10.25 3.26
CA ARG A 628 24.25 -11.46 3.78
C ARG A 628 25.27 -12.43 4.39
N GLN A 629 26.39 -12.65 3.73
CA GLN A 629 27.47 -13.49 4.27
C GLN A 629 28.00 -12.95 5.59
N ILE A 630 28.30 -11.64 5.67
CA ILE A 630 28.78 -11.02 6.90
C ILE A 630 27.76 -11.16 8.03
N PHE A 631 26.49 -10.81 7.79
CA PHE A 631 25.46 -10.87 8.82
C PHE A 631 25.18 -12.29 9.30
N ARG A 632 25.17 -13.28 8.41
CA ARG A 632 25.03 -14.69 8.81
C ARG A 632 26.23 -15.20 9.61
N THR A 633 27.44 -14.78 9.29
CA THR A 633 28.64 -15.11 10.06
C THR A 633 28.56 -14.52 11.47
N LEU A 634 28.11 -13.27 11.61
CA LEU A 634 27.84 -12.68 12.92
C LEU A 634 26.74 -13.45 13.67
N GLY A 635 25.68 -13.85 12.96
CA GLY A 635 24.61 -14.68 13.54
C GLY A 635 25.10 -16.04 14.04
N GLN A 636 25.98 -16.70 13.26
CA GLN A 636 26.61 -17.95 13.64
C GLN A 636 27.45 -17.78 14.91
N GLN A 637 28.31 -16.78 14.99
CA GLN A 637 29.16 -16.52 16.15
C GLN A 637 28.33 -16.20 17.40
N LEU A 638 27.23 -15.44 17.26
CA LEU A 638 26.34 -15.13 18.38
C LEU A 638 25.53 -16.36 18.82
N ALA A 639 25.16 -17.26 17.92
CA ALA A 639 24.51 -18.53 18.27
C ALA A 639 25.47 -19.47 19.01
N GLU A 640 26.73 -19.57 18.58
CA GLU A 640 27.78 -20.34 19.29
C GLU A 640 28.07 -19.81 20.70
N GLN A 641 27.92 -18.50 20.90
CA GLN A 641 28.01 -17.86 22.21
C GLN A 641 26.74 -18.03 23.04
N GLY A 642 25.67 -18.65 22.53
CA GLY A 642 24.38 -18.83 23.21
C GLY A 642 23.53 -17.56 23.35
N LEU A 643 23.86 -16.49 22.59
CA LEU A 643 23.11 -15.23 22.59
C LEU A 643 21.94 -15.27 21.60
N LEU A 644 22.00 -16.11 20.57
CA LEU A 644 20.92 -16.42 19.64
C LEU A 644 20.63 -17.92 19.68
N ALA A 645 19.38 -18.30 19.44
CA ALA A 645 19.00 -19.71 19.36
C ALA A 645 19.45 -20.35 18.04
N THR A 646 19.36 -19.59 16.94
CA THR A 646 19.80 -20.00 15.61
C THR A 646 20.56 -18.85 14.93
N PRO A 647 21.45 -19.14 13.97
CA PRO A 647 22.14 -18.11 13.18
C PRO A 647 21.19 -17.12 12.48
N ASP A 648 20.03 -17.60 12.04
CA ASP A 648 19.05 -16.80 11.31
C ASP A 648 18.24 -15.84 12.21
N ASP A 649 18.33 -15.98 13.52
CA ASP A 649 17.74 -15.04 14.47
C ASP A 649 18.30 -13.62 14.32
N VAL A 650 19.47 -13.48 13.72
CA VAL A 650 20.09 -12.19 13.39
C VAL A 650 19.18 -11.30 12.52
N PHE A 651 18.34 -11.89 11.67
CA PHE A 651 17.45 -11.14 10.78
C PHE A 651 16.30 -10.45 11.52
N TYR A 652 15.96 -10.87 12.74
CA TYR A 652 14.96 -10.21 13.60
C TYR A 652 15.51 -9.01 14.39
N LEU A 653 16.81 -8.74 14.29
CA LEU A 653 17.45 -7.55 14.88
C LEU A 653 17.61 -6.47 13.81
N THR A 654 17.60 -5.19 14.21
CA THR A 654 18.08 -4.15 13.32
C THR A 654 19.61 -4.21 13.23
N LYS A 655 20.17 -3.58 12.23
CA LYS A 655 21.63 -3.53 12.07
C LYS A 655 22.33 -2.92 13.31
N GLU A 656 21.75 -1.88 13.87
CA GLU A 656 22.27 -1.19 15.05
C GLU A 656 22.23 -2.10 16.29
N GLU A 657 21.09 -2.79 16.51
CA GLU A 657 20.93 -3.74 17.61
C GLU A 657 21.90 -4.91 17.49
N LEU A 658 22.10 -5.43 16.26
CA LEU A 658 23.07 -6.49 16.00
C LEU A 658 24.49 -6.04 16.38
N PHE A 659 24.90 -4.84 15.93
CA PHE A 659 26.23 -4.31 16.23
C PHE A 659 26.40 -3.97 17.73
N GLU A 660 25.32 -3.56 18.39
CA GLU A 660 25.34 -3.37 19.84
C GLU A 660 25.47 -4.71 20.59
N LEU A 661 24.74 -5.74 20.15
CA LEU A 661 24.75 -7.06 20.76
C LEU A 661 26.15 -7.72 20.72
N THR A 662 26.89 -7.54 19.61
CA THR A 662 28.27 -8.06 19.52
C THR A 662 29.22 -7.38 20.52
N ARG A 663 28.98 -6.11 20.89
CA ARG A 663 29.81 -5.31 21.82
C ARG A 663 29.36 -5.43 23.25
N LYS A 664 28.05 -5.56 23.47
CA LYS A 664 27.41 -5.61 24.79
C LYS A 664 26.41 -6.76 24.79
N PRO A 665 26.88 -7.99 25.10
CA PRO A 665 26.00 -9.15 25.17
C PRO A 665 24.83 -8.94 26.15
N ARG A 666 23.62 -9.24 25.69
CA ARG A 666 22.38 -9.19 26.47
C ARG A 666 21.40 -10.23 25.95
N ASP A 667 20.43 -10.60 26.77
CA ASP A 667 19.35 -11.45 26.31
C ASP A 667 18.42 -10.66 25.37
N VAL A 668 18.22 -11.18 24.17
CA VAL A 668 17.34 -10.64 23.12
C VAL A 668 16.26 -11.62 22.71
N SER A 669 16.13 -12.76 23.39
CA SER A 669 15.21 -13.84 23.05
C SER A 669 13.74 -13.38 23.00
N GLY A 670 13.31 -12.57 23.97
CA GLY A 670 11.97 -12.00 24.02
C GLY A 670 11.68 -11.06 22.86
N LEU A 671 12.65 -10.19 22.50
CA LEU A 671 12.53 -9.27 21.36
C LEU A 671 12.43 -10.04 20.04
N ILE A 672 13.23 -11.09 19.86
CA ILE A 672 13.20 -11.93 18.66
C ILE A 672 11.87 -12.66 18.55
N ALA A 673 11.36 -13.21 19.65
CA ALA A 673 10.08 -13.91 19.67
C ALA A 673 8.91 -12.98 19.28
N GLU A 674 8.86 -11.77 19.87
CA GLU A 674 7.86 -10.75 19.53
C GLU A 674 7.91 -10.38 18.04
N ARG A 675 9.10 -10.11 17.49
CA ARG A 675 9.26 -9.70 16.09
C ARG A 675 8.98 -10.83 15.11
N ARG A 676 9.27 -12.07 15.49
CA ARG A 676 8.90 -13.25 14.71
C ARG A 676 7.38 -13.40 14.65
N GLU A 677 6.70 -13.32 15.79
CA GLU A 677 5.23 -13.34 15.84
C GLU A 677 4.62 -12.21 15.00
N LYS A 678 5.15 -10.99 15.14
CA LYS A 678 4.71 -9.85 14.32
C LYS A 678 4.91 -10.10 12.83
N LEU A 679 6.07 -10.61 12.42
CA LEU A 679 6.37 -10.83 11.00
C LEU A 679 5.42 -11.89 10.40
N GLU A 680 5.15 -12.99 11.13
CA GLU A 680 4.17 -13.98 10.70
C GLU A 680 2.75 -13.41 10.64
N ALA A 681 2.36 -12.60 11.62
CA ALA A 681 1.09 -11.91 11.61
C ALA A 681 0.96 -10.93 10.40
N ASP A 682 2.04 -10.23 10.06
CA ASP A 682 2.06 -9.29 8.94
C ASP A 682 2.01 -10.00 7.57
N LYS A 683 2.48 -11.24 7.46
CA LYS A 683 2.36 -12.05 6.22
C LYS A 683 0.90 -12.27 5.83
N GLU A 684 0.05 -12.52 6.83
CA GLU A 684 -1.38 -12.78 6.63
C GLU A 684 -2.18 -11.52 6.23
N LEU A 685 -1.62 -10.31 6.42
CA LEU A 685 -2.30 -9.09 6.03
C LEU A 685 -2.26 -8.90 4.52
N PRO A 686 -3.36 -8.46 3.90
CA PRO A 686 -3.36 -8.11 2.49
C PRO A 686 -2.33 -6.99 2.22
N THR A 687 -1.72 -7.04 1.05
CA THR A 687 -0.75 -6.02 0.63
C THR A 687 -1.50 -4.86 -0.02
N PHE A 688 -1.48 -3.70 0.61
CA PHE A 688 -2.03 -2.47 0.04
C PHE A 688 -0.96 -1.71 -0.74
N SER A 689 -1.33 -1.25 -1.94
CA SER A 689 -0.40 -0.53 -2.82
C SER A 689 -0.04 0.85 -2.26
N ARG A 690 -0.92 1.42 -1.43
CA ARG A 690 -0.74 2.79 -0.91
C ARG A 690 -1.40 2.99 0.45
N TYR A 691 -0.71 3.78 1.29
CA TYR A 691 -1.26 4.38 2.50
C TYR A 691 -1.19 5.91 2.42
N VAL A 692 -2.19 6.58 2.97
CA VAL A 692 -2.21 8.03 3.15
C VAL A 692 -2.46 8.32 4.62
N PHE A 693 -1.45 8.75 5.35
CA PHE A 693 -1.54 9.08 6.77
C PHE A 693 -1.76 10.57 6.98
N ALA A 694 -2.51 10.92 8.02
CA ALA A 694 -2.61 12.27 8.56
C ALA A 694 -1.63 12.43 9.73
N GLY A 695 -0.71 13.38 9.62
CA GLY A 695 0.22 13.74 10.69
C GLY A 695 1.42 12.81 10.86
N GLN A 696 1.22 11.54 11.19
CA GLN A 696 2.29 10.57 11.45
C GLN A 696 1.97 9.18 10.89
N VAL A 697 3.02 8.45 10.56
CA VAL A 697 2.92 7.03 10.18
C VAL A 697 2.79 6.18 11.45
N PHE A 698 1.89 5.22 11.43
CA PHE A 698 1.76 4.22 12.48
C PHE A 698 1.44 2.84 11.92
N GLU A 699 1.77 1.80 12.67
CA GLU A 699 1.45 0.42 12.34
C GLU A 699 0.28 -0.07 13.17
N LYS A 700 -0.55 -0.92 12.60
CA LYS A 700 -1.57 -1.66 13.32
C LYS A 700 -1.01 -3.02 13.72
N TYR A 701 -0.98 -3.31 15.00
CA TYR A 701 -0.80 -4.67 15.47
C TYR A 701 -2.15 -5.38 15.49
N LEU A 702 -2.31 -6.37 14.63
CA LEU A 702 -3.53 -7.18 14.53
C LEU A 702 -3.20 -8.61 14.98
N LYS A 703 -3.91 -9.12 15.98
CA LYS A 703 -3.71 -10.50 16.47
C LYS A 703 -4.21 -11.52 15.44
N PRO A 704 -3.49 -12.62 15.17
CA PRO A 704 -3.85 -13.60 14.14
C PRO A 704 -5.20 -14.30 14.34
N GLN A 705 -5.64 -14.46 15.58
CA GLN A 705 -6.78 -15.31 15.95
C GLN A 705 -8.16 -14.81 15.49
N ASN A 706 -8.31 -13.57 15.05
CA ASN A 706 -9.59 -12.93 14.74
C ASN A 706 -9.70 -12.49 13.28
N ARG A 707 -9.00 -13.14 12.36
CA ARG A 707 -8.92 -12.66 10.98
C ARG A 707 -9.48 -13.65 9.97
N THR A 708 -10.35 -13.19 9.12
CA THR A 708 -10.57 -13.74 7.79
C THR A 708 -10.17 -12.68 6.76
N SER A 709 -9.12 -12.93 6.00
CA SER A 709 -8.85 -12.13 4.81
C SER A 709 -9.70 -12.69 3.68
N SER A 710 -10.57 -11.89 3.09
CA SER A 710 -11.23 -12.25 1.87
C SER A 710 -10.82 -11.26 0.79
N HIS A 711 -10.39 -11.80 -0.33
CA HIS A 711 -10.21 -11.03 -1.53
C HIS A 711 -11.57 -10.83 -2.18
N ASN A 712 -11.78 -9.68 -2.79
CA ASN A 712 -13.01 -9.36 -3.50
C ASN A 712 -13.13 -10.31 -4.71
N THR A 713 -13.89 -11.40 -4.56
CA THR A 713 -14.11 -12.42 -5.60
C THR A 713 -15.30 -12.08 -6.50
N GLY A 714 -15.65 -10.80 -6.60
CA GLY A 714 -16.68 -10.37 -7.56
C GLY A 714 -16.35 -10.87 -8.95
N ASN A 715 -17.34 -11.36 -9.64
CA ASN A 715 -17.34 -11.94 -11.01
C ASN A 715 -16.87 -10.91 -12.09
N GLN A 716 -15.82 -10.16 -11.82
CA GLN A 716 -15.18 -9.28 -12.81
C GLN A 716 -14.31 -10.17 -13.71
N ALA A 717 -14.50 -10.02 -15.02
CA ALA A 717 -13.62 -10.64 -15.98
C ALA A 717 -12.17 -10.28 -15.65
N LEU A 718 -11.34 -11.27 -15.32
CA LEU A 718 -9.93 -11.07 -15.04
C LEU A 718 -9.28 -10.40 -16.25
N GLN A 719 -8.73 -9.23 -16.05
CA GLN A 719 -8.05 -8.46 -17.07
C GLN A 719 -6.82 -7.76 -16.50
N GLY A 720 -5.74 -7.76 -17.26
CA GLY A 720 -4.50 -7.08 -16.90
C GLY A 720 -3.87 -6.39 -18.11
N ILE A 721 -2.58 -6.12 -17.99
CA ILE A 721 -1.77 -5.53 -19.05
C ILE A 721 -1.10 -6.65 -19.83
N GLY A 722 -1.48 -6.83 -21.10
CA GLY A 722 -0.80 -7.77 -22.00
C GLY A 722 0.65 -7.34 -22.24
N CYS A 723 1.60 -8.25 -22.01
CA CYS A 723 3.03 -7.95 -22.06
C CYS A 723 3.81 -8.74 -23.11
N SER A 724 3.44 -9.97 -23.33
CA SER A 724 4.03 -10.84 -24.37
C SER A 724 2.89 -11.45 -25.19
N PRO A 725 2.90 -11.27 -26.53
CA PRO A 725 1.77 -11.67 -27.37
C PRO A 725 1.63 -13.20 -27.47
N GLY A 726 0.42 -13.66 -27.64
CA GLY A 726 0.04 -15.06 -27.83
C GLY A 726 -1.25 -15.39 -27.10
N CYS A 727 -2.01 -16.32 -27.66
CA CYS A 727 -3.23 -16.85 -27.06
C CYS A 727 -3.00 -18.31 -26.70
N VAL A 728 -3.19 -18.67 -25.43
CA VAL A 728 -2.96 -20.02 -24.94
C VAL A 728 -4.09 -20.51 -24.06
N LYS A 729 -4.37 -21.81 -24.16
CA LYS A 729 -5.31 -22.54 -23.30
C LYS A 729 -4.53 -23.58 -22.51
N ALA A 730 -4.60 -23.55 -21.20
CA ALA A 730 -3.98 -24.55 -20.33
C ALA A 730 -4.56 -24.51 -18.92
N GLN A 731 -4.18 -25.51 -18.14
CA GLN A 731 -4.50 -25.52 -16.71
C GLN A 731 -3.65 -24.52 -15.93
N VAL A 732 -4.25 -23.93 -14.93
CA VAL A 732 -3.64 -23.01 -13.97
C VAL A 732 -2.73 -23.77 -13.00
N LEU A 733 -1.58 -23.17 -12.69
CA LEU A 733 -0.70 -23.50 -11.59
C LEU A 733 -0.47 -22.22 -10.77
N VAL A 734 -1.10 -22.12 -9.61
CA VAL A 734 -0.86 -21.01 -8.68
C VAL A 734 0.44 -21.29 -7.92
N VAL A 735 1.36 -20.37 -7.99
CA VAL A 735 2.69 -20.49 -7.40
C VAL A 735 2.92 -19.35 -6.42
N GLU A 736 3.02 -19.68 -5.15
CA GLU A 736 3.38 -18.73 -4.07
C GLU A 736 4.88 -18.76 -3.80
N ASP A 737 5.47 -19.95 -3.71
CA ASP A 737 6.92 -20.15 -3.60
C ASP A 737 7.41 -21.04 -4.75
N VAL A 738 8.33 -20.50 -5.55
CA VAL A 738 8.91 -21.21 -6.70
C VAL A 738 9.69 -22.46 -6.29
N GLN A 739 10.17 -22.50 -5.04
CA GLN A 739 11.01 -23.61 -4.55
C GLN A 739 10.19 -24.87 -4.19
N GLU A 740 8.88 -24.71 -3.99
CA GLU A 740 7.98 -25.82 -3.68
C GLU A 740 7.44 -26.51 -4.95
N ILE A 741 7.67 -25.90 -6.11
CA ILE A 741 7.10 -26.37 -7.38
C ILE A 741 8.11 -27.23 -8.14
N GLU A 742 7.74 -28.48 -8.37
CA GLU A 742 8.56 -29.43 -9.12
C GLU A 742 8.53 -29.17 -10.65
N SER A 743 7.39 -28.79 -11.20
CA SER A 743 7.25 -28.55 -12.65
C SER A 743 6.05 -27.65 -12.97
N ALA A 744 6.23 -26.74 -13.94
CA ALA A 744 5.17 -25.95 -14.55
C ALA A 744 4.86 -26.39 -16.00
N GLN A 745 5.27 -27.61 -16.38
CA GLN A 745 5.14 -28.06 -17.75
C GLN A 745 3.70 -27.99 -18.24
N ASP A 746 3.55 -27.34 -19.40
CA ASP A 746 2.28 -27.18 -20.10
C ASP A 746 1.16 -26.46 -19.34
N ARG A 747 1.48 -25.75 -18.26
CA ARG A 747 0.54 -24.99 -17.42
C ARG A 747 0.68 -23.48 -17.60
N ILE A 748 -0.34 -22.74 -17.21
CA ILE A 748 -0.28 -21.30 -17.05
C ILE A 748 0.06 -20.99 -15.59
N ILE A 749 1.21 -20.39 -15.36
CA ILE A 749 1.63 -19.95 -14.03
C ILE A 749 0.80 -18.73 -13.63
N VAL A 750 0.24 -18.77 -12.43
CA VAL A 750 -0.41 -17.62 -11.77
C VAL A 750 0.34 -17.33 -10.49
N THR A 751 0.82 -16.10 -10.35
CA THR A 751 1.65 -15.71 -9.20
C THR A 751 1.46 -14.24 -8.85
N LYS A 752 1.86 -13.87 -7.65
CA LYS A 752 1.87 -12.44 -7.25
C LYS A 752 2.83 -11.62 -8.12
N MET A 753 4.03 -12.14 -8.36
CA MET A 753 5.05 -11.53 -9.23
C MET A 753 6.16 -12.54 -9.52
N THR A 754 7.01 -12.26 -10.51
CA THR A 754 8.21 -13.07 -10.77
C THR A 754 9.47 -12.24 -10.59
N ASP A 755 10.57 -12.91 -10.29
CA ASP A 755 11.91 -12.38 -10.19
C ASP A 755 12.92 -13.24 -10.99
N PRO A 756 14.22 -12.90 -11.08
CA PRO A 756 15.18 -13.63 -11.86
C PRO A 756 15.33 -15.12 -11.53
N GLY A 757 14.98 -15.54 -10.32
CA GLY A 757 15.00 -16.95 -9.94
C GLY A 757 13.90 -17.80 -10.59
N TRP A 758 12.88 -17.18 -11.17
CA TRP A 758 11.76 -17.87 -11.82
C TRP A 758 12.05 -18.35 -13.25
N VAL A 759 13.16 -17.92 -13.85
CA VAL A 759 13.45 -18.19 -15.28
C VAL A 759 13.32 -19.66 -15.60
N TYR A 760 13.82 -20.53 -14.73
CA TYR A 760 13.72 -21.97 -14.88
C TYR A 760 12.25 -22.46 -14.98
N LEU A 761 11.39 -22.03 -14.08
CA LEU A 761 9.97 -22.44 -14.07
C LEU A 761 9.22 -21.86 -15.28
N LEU A 762 9.53 -20.63 -15.64
CA LEU A 762 8.93 -19.94 -16.79
C LEU A 762 9.24 -20.64 -18.12
N THR A 763 10.42 -21.25 -18.28
CA THR A 763 10.78 -21.96 -19.51
C THR A 763 9.89 -23.18 -19.79
N GLN A 764 9.23 -23.71 -18.77
CA GLN A 764 8.33 -24.86 -18.87
C GLN A 764 6.87 -24.45 -19.11
N ALA A 765 6.51 -23.22 -18.74
CA ALA A 765 5.14 -22.73 -18.75
C ALA A 765 4.64 -22.46 -20.18
N LYS A 766 3.33 -22.62 -20.41
CA LYS A 766 2.63 -22.17 -21.61
C LYS A 766 2.28 -20.67 -21.56
N GLY A 767 2.10 -20.11 -20.37
CA GLY A 767 1.77 -18.73 -20.16
C GLY A 767 2.03 -18.30 -18.72
N VAL A 768 2.02 -17.00 -18.48
CA VAL A 768 2.24 -16.41 -17.15
C VAL A 768 1.26 -15.28 -16.89
N ILE A 769 0.65 -15.32 -15.71
CA ILE A 769 -0.22 -14.27 -15.17
C ILE A 769 0.40 -13.80 -13.84
N ALA A 770 0.65 -12.50 -13.71
CA ALA A 770 1.14 -11.92 -12.47
C ALA A 770 0.17 -10.86 -11.95
N GLU A 771 -0.14 -10.91 -10.65
CA GLU A 771 -0.99 -9.89 -10.01
C GLU A 771 -0.37 -8.51 -10.04
N GLN A 772 0.95 -8.45 -9.93
CA GLN A 772 1.73 -7.21 -9.89
C GLN A 772 2.67 -7.13 -11.09
N GLY A 773 3.05 -5.91 -11.44
CA GLY A 773 4.00 -5.66 -12.50
C GLY A 773 3.54 -4.61 -13.50
N SER A 774 4.49 -4.16 -14.31
CA SER A 774 4.29 -3.20 -15.38
C SER A 774 4.82 -3.75 -16.71
N LEU A 775 4.67 -3.02 -17.80
CA LEU A 775 5.28 -3.38 -19.10
C LEU A 775 6.81 -3.53 -19.05
N LEU A 776 7.43 -3.02 -17.99
CA LEU A 776 8.88 -3.05 -17.74
C LEU A 776 9.25 -3.95 -16.55
N SER A 777 8.31 -4.69 -15.99
CA SER A 777 8.57 -5.66 -14.90
C SER A 777 9.39 -6.85 -15.40
N HIS A 778 10.01 -7.56 -14.46
CA HIS A 778 10.75 -8.79 -14.77
C HIS A 778 9.88 -9.79 -15.52
N THR A 779 8.65 -10.04 -15.03
CA THR A 779 7.67 -10.92 -15.71
C THR A 779 7.48 -10.56 -17.17
N ALA A 780 7.25 -9.26 -17.44
CA ALA A 780 7.01 -8.77 -18.79
C ALA A 780 8.23 -8.91 -19.71
N ILE A 781 9.43 -8.67 -19.16
CA ILE A 781 10.68 -8.76 -19.91
C ILE A 781 10.98 -10.22 -20.24
N ILE A 782 11.07 -11.07 -19.23
CA ILE A 782 11.43 -12.49 -19.40
C ILE A 782 10.41 -13.24 -20.25
N SER A 783 9.13 -13.00 -20.08
CA SER A 783 8.09 -13.68 -20.88
C SER A 783 8.22 -13.34 -22.37
N ARG A 784 8.52 -12.07 -22.73
CA ARG A 784 8.81 -11.68 -24.11
C ARG A 784 10.06 -12.37 -24.65
N GLU A 785 11.07 -12.52 -23.82
CA GLU A 785 12.33 -13.18 -24.17
C GLU A 785 12.16 -14.69 -24.43
N LEU A 786 11.37 -15.33 -23.59
CA LEU A 786 11.05 -16.76 -23.73
C LEU A 786 9.96 -17.03 -24.78
N GLY A 787 9.34 -15.99 -25.36
CA GLY A 787 8.22 -16.12 -26.28
C GLY A 787 6.95 -16.70 -25.63
N ILE A 788 6.81 -16.54 -24.31
CA ILE A 788 5.68 -17.05 -23.52
C ILE A 788 4.64 -15.94 -23.38
N PRO A 789 3.36 -16.17 -23.72
CA PRO A 789 2.29 -15.22 -23.47
C PRO A 789 2.24 -14.79 -22.01
N SER A 790 2.14 -13.49 -21.75
CA SER A 790 2.11 -12.99 -20.39
C SER A 790 1.18 -11.81 -20.20
N ILE A 791 0.56 -11.79 -19.01
CA ILE A 791 -0.32 -10.72 -18.56
C ILE A 791 0.14 -10.33 -17.15
N VAL A 792 0.33 -9.03 -16.90
CA VAL A 792 0.69 -8.51 -15.58
C VAL A 792 -0.38 -7.53 -15.08
N ASN A 793 -0.30 -7.17 -13.80
CA ASN A 793 -1.27 -6.31 -13.12
C ASN A 793 -2.70 -6.88 -13.17
N VAL A 794 -2.83 -8.20 -12.98
CA VAL A 794 -4.11 -8.91 -12.90
C VAL A 794 -4.46 -9.05 -11.41
N ARG A 795 -5.18 -8.09 -10.88
CA ARG A 795 -5.51 -8.05 -9.45
C ARG A 795 -6.35 -9.24 -9.04
N GLY A 796 -5.97 -9.87 -7.93
CA GLY A 796 -6.69 -11.00 -7.35
C GLY A 796 -6.60 -12.30 -8.17
N ALA A 797 -5.68 -12.43 -9.13
CA ALA A 797 -5.55 -13.64 -9.94
C ALA A 797 -5.23 -14.88 -9.10
N CYS A 798 -4.34 -14.75 -8.10
CA CYS A 798 -3.96 -15.87 -7.21
C CYS A 798 -5.08 -16.32 -6.29
N SER A 799 -6.06 -15.48 -6.01
CA SER A 799 -7.21 -15.82 -5.17
C SER A 799 -8.44 -16.28 -5.96
N GLN A 800 -8.59 -15.82 -7.20
CA GLN A 800 -9.73 -16.14 -8.06
C GLN A 800 -9.51 -17.40 -8.90
N LEU A 801 -8.24 -17.73 -9.18
CA LEU A 801 -7.87 -18.92 -9.95
C LEU A 801 -7.29 -19.98 -9.01
N GLN A 802 -7.69 -21.23 -9.24
CA GLN A 802 -7.25 -22.38 -8.45
C GLN A 802 -6.38 -23.32 -9.29
N ASN A 803 -5.55 -24.11 -8.62
CA ASN A 803 -4.76 -25.16 -9.28
C ASN A 803 -5.68 -26.12 -10.03
N GLY A 804 -5.45 -26.26 -11.33
CA GLY A 804 -6.22 -27.14 -12.18
C GLY A 804 -7.34 -26.46 -12.98
N ASP A 805 -7.68 -25.21 -12.70
CA ASP A 805 -8.63 -24.44 -13.50
C ASP A 805 -8.16 -24.36 -14.95
N TRP A 806 -9.09 -24.53 -15.90
CA TRP A 806 -8.79 -24.31 -17.30
C TRP A 806 -9.09 -22.85 -17.69
N ILE A 807 -8.09 -22.17 -18.22
CA ILE A 807 -8.25 -20.79 -18.69
C ILE A 807 -7.69 -20.60 -20.10
N GLU A 808 -8.26 -19.61 -20.78
CA GLU A 808 -7.74 -19.01 -22.01
C GLU A 808 -7.21 -17.63 -21.69
N MET A 809 -5.94 -17.36 -22.02
CA MET A 809 -5.35 -16.03 -21.84
C MET A 809 -4.82 -15.48 -23.16
N ASP A 810 -4.99 -14.17 -23.37
CA ASP A 810 -4.46 -13.44 -24.51
C ASP A 810 -3.42 -12.42 -24.04
N GLY A 811 -2.17 -12.75 -24.20
CA GLY A 811 -1.03 -11.92 -23.79
C GLY A 811 -0.87 -10.61 -24.57
N LEU A 812 -1.64 -10.39 -25.65
CA LEU A 812 -1.67 -9.12 -26.38
C LEU A 812 -2.70 -8.15 -25.78
N THR A 813 -3.91 -8.64 -25.51
CA THR A 813 -5.04 -7.82 -25.03
C THR A 813 -5.16 -7.78 -23.52
N GLY A 814 -4.48 -8.67 -22.80
CA GLY A 814 -4.55 -8.79 -21.35
C GLY A 814 -5.85 -9.42 -20.83
N LYS A 815 -6.62 -10.11 -21.69
CA LYS A 815 -7.88 -10.76 -21.30
C LYS A 815 -7.65 -12.19 -20.84
N ILE A 816 -8.38 -12.57 -19.79
CA ILE A 816 -8.38 -13.94 -19.22
C ILE A 816 -9.81 -14.42 -19.16
N ARG A 817 -10.06 -15.65 -19.62
CA ARG A 817 -11.36 -16.29 -19.61
C ARG A 817 -11.28 -17.66 -18.96
N LEU A 818 -12.10 -17.90 -17.95
CA LEU A 818 -12.28 -19.22 -17.36
C LEU A 818 -13.07 -20.09 -18.34
N ILE A 819 -12.63 -21.33 -18.57
CA ILE A 819 -13.27 -22.30 -19.44
C ILE A 819 -14.02 -23.30 -18.55
N LYS A 820 -15.35 -23.42 -18.72
CA LYS A 820 -16.16 -24.39 -17.96
C LYS A 820 -15.95 -25.79 -18.52
N GLU A 821 -16.07 -26.82 -17.66
CA GLU A 821 -15.87 -28.24 -18.04
C GLU A 821 -16.75 -28.71 -19.23
N GLU A 822 -17.89 -28.08 -19.45
CA GLU A 822 -18.79 -28.42 -20.56
C GLU A 822 -18.22 -28.07 -21.94
N ASP A 823 -17.25 -27.19 -22.04
CA ASP A 823 -16.61 -26.80 -23.32
C ASP A 823 -15.44 -27.72 -23.73
N HIS A 824 -15.12 -28.77 -22.95
CA HIS A 824 -14.03 -29.70 -23.22
C HIS A 824 -14.43 -30.92 -24.11
N ALA A 825 -15.72 -31.17 -24.36
CA ALA A 825 -16.19 -32.35 -25.07
C ALA A 825 -16.26 -32.21 -26.61
N GLY A 826 -15.73 -31.11 -27.14
CA GLY A 826 -15.85 -30.78 -28.55
C GLY A 826 -14.56 -30.28 -29.21
N ASN A 827 -13.46 -31.07 -29.20
CA ASN A 827 -12.40 -31.03 -30.22
C ASN A 827 -11.52 -32.28 -30.13
#